data_c8a21ba016e2577e6a20d4e7518e39a0
#
_entry.id   c8a21ba016e2577e6a20d4e7518e39a0
#
_cell.length_a   1.000
_cell.length_b   1.000
_cell.length_c   1.000
_cell.angle_alpha   90.00
_cell.angle_beta   90.00
_cell.angle_gamma   90.00
#
_symmetry.space_group_name_H-M   'P 1'
#
loop_
_entity.id
_entity.type
_entity.pdbx_description
1 polymer ?
#
loop_
_entity_poly.entity_id
_entity_poly.type
_entity_poly.pdbx_seq_one_letter_code
_entity_poly.pdbx_strand_id
1 'polypeptide(L)'
;MPAEAMARGIARWSRRVGRGLVGSRGGASATPVVPTTELPAAGFRDAGTFAGGWSARPALGAAFRHASTAATPPVFDGATCERVDVELGTARTRTAVGFETGRVARLANGAVVASMGDTVAMCAATTARQPDPEASFFPLSVDYRERASAYGKIPATFTRREGPPKDREVLAMRVVDRALRPLFPKGFKNETSVQVVVLASDQSQDPAVLAVNGASAALAVSDIPWDGPAGAARVAVDDAGAIVANPSDADCEASRFVLTYAGTEDRTLMVEAVAMKPGGVPEATVAAALAAAHEAAREMIDPQRRLAAAAGKEKRDVCDAREETTAAAVRDAVLALARGRLDALYAEEIQSKSARGKKMADLKDAVFAELAEALATARDAEEAPPTAGPPGASVSSQTVSDAIAKVRAAAGADADDAAIRKAMKHHLDGAYLHACSRVMRDRVFATGTRVDGRGLDEIRPLAAAATVLPVTHGSSLFERGNTQTLATATIGSLNDVQRLDAPVGPDNKRLMLHYAFPSFSIDETPRRGGLSRREIGHGALAEKSLAAALPCSDAWPFAVRLNAETTESNGSSSMAAVCAGSMALMDAGVPIPEHVGAISIGLVTEEDEATGAVTRHALLADIMGLEDVLGDMDFKIAGTRSGITGIQLDCKPAGIPLAILVEALETAKRARGRVIDAMEAAIPRARRADLGEVSEHSPRFHAMDIEASLIGKLIGTGGKTIKEIQSSTGATISVDQPIVGGPVGAAGAGRVGIFAPNKKALDLAVERVGAIATPLAVGAIVEAVVIDVKPFGWILRTPGLDEGMLHVTEYHWDAARIETSDFLPLGSTVAVKVTENGPGGTKFSRKQTSEPPEGYAPPPSRTSGGGLPRPRAPLGRGAGQSAGRGLGGRAGAGGGFVRNPDGTLKRPLERVKEKSASRE
;
A
#
# COMPACT_ATOMS: atom_id res chain seq x y z
N MET A 1 8.79 38.17 11.57
CA MET A 1 7.81 38.09 12.63
C MET A 1 6.44 37.66 12.12
N PRO A 2 6.19 36.39 11.81
CA PRO A 2 4.84 35.86 11.80
C PRO A 2 4.66 34.54 12.59
N ALA A 3 5.68 34.04 13.26
CA ALA A 3 5.58 32.77 14.00
C ALA A 3 4.74 32.85 15.31
N GLU A 4 4.61 34.06 15.92
CA GLU A 4 3.88 34.24 17.18
C GLU A 4 2.36 34.29 17.02
N ALA A 5 1.85 34.66 15.84
CA ALA A 5 0.40 34.72 15.61
C ALA A 5 -0.22 33.32 15.45
N MET A 6 0.54 32.39 14.87
CA MET A 6 0.09 31.00 14.68
C MET A 6 0.10 30.19 15.99
N ALA A 7 1.06 30.49 16.89
CA ALA A 7 1.11 29.86 18.21
C ALA A 7 -0.04 30.27 19.13
N ARG A 8 -0.63 31.46 18.94
CA ARG A 8 -1.78 31.94 19.73
C ARG A 8 -3.13 31.33 19.30
N GLY A 9 -3.26 30.91 18.06
CA GLY A 9 -4.44 30.19 17.55
C GLY A 9 -4.58 28.81 18.16
N ILE A 10 -3.49 28.05 18.20
CA ILE A 10 -3.47 26.67 18.75
C ILE A 10 -3.69 26.65 20.26
N ALA A 11 -3.19 27.67 21.00
CA ALA A 11 -3.40 27.77 22.44
C ALA A 11 -4.84 28.14 22.83
N ARG A 12 -5.65 28.68 21.93
CA ARG A 12 -7.08 28.93 22.15
C ARG A 12 -7.96 27.70 21.90
N TRP A 13 -7.57 26.85 20.97
CA TRP A 13 -8.32 25.63 20.68
C TRP A 13 -8.21 24.60 21.81
N SER A 14 -7.01 24.40 22.37
CA SER A 14 -6.79 23.50 23.52
C SER A 14 -7.47 23.93 24.81
N ARG A 15 -7.78 25.24 24.97
CA ARG A 15 -8.52 25.77 26.16
C ARG A 15 -10.04 25.67 26.04
N ARG A 16 -10.59 25.46 24.87
CA ARG A 16 -12.03 25.30 24.67
C ARG A 16 -12.52 23.87 24.88
N VAL A 17 -11.66 22.89 24.69
CA VAL A 17 -11.97 21.46 24.93
C VAL A 17 -11.79 21.07 26.42
N GLY A 18 -11.05 21.86 27.20
CA GLY A 18 -10.73 21.56 28.60
C GLY A 18 -11.68 22.12 29.66
N ARG A 19 -12.77 22.85 29.31
CA ARG A 19 -13.67 23.49 30.27
C ARG A 19 -15.09 22.91 30.38
N GLY A 20 -15.31 21.67 29.94
CA GLY A 20 -16.62 21.02 29.97
C GLY A 20 -16.83 19.97 31.08
N LEU A 21 -15.90 19.78 32.00
CA LEU A 21 -16.04 18.70 32.99
C LEU A 21 -15.37 19.08 34.31
N VAL A 22 -15.95 20.02 35.07
CA VAL A 22 -15.85 20.03 36.54
C VAL A 22 -16.95 20.98 37.09
N GLY A 23 -17.87 20.40 37.89
CA GLY A 23 -18.62 21.14 38.85
C GLY A 23 -20.11 20.83 38.91
N SER A 24 -20.52 19.84 39.74
CA SER A 24 -21.44 20.09 40.87
C SER A 24 -21.61 18.80 41.68
N ARG A 25 -21.32 18.92 42.94
CA ARG A 25 -21.63 17.95 44.02
C ARG A 25 -23.05 18.15 44.48
N GLY A 26 -23.67 17.02 44.87
CA GLY A 26 -24.61 17.00 45.96
C GLY A 26 -26.02 16.51 45.62
N GLY A 27 -26.46 15.44 46.26
CA GLY A 27 -27.87 15.07 46.35
C GLY A 27 -28.10 13.56 46.37
N ALA A 28 -28.30 13.05 47.55
CA ALA A 28 -28.57 11.66 47.86
C ALA A 28 -29.96 11.18 47.43
N SER A 29 -30.08 9.83 47.34
CA SER A 29 -31.23 9.00 47.66
C SER A 29 -32.10 8.46 46.53
N ALA A 30 -32.30 7.16 46.68
CA ALA A 30 -33.41 6.33 46.25
C ALA A 30 -33.25 5.53 44.94
N THR A 31 -32.83 4.27 45.14
CA THR A 31 -33.08 3.15 44.23
C THR A 31 -34.54 2.75 44.18
N PRO A 32 -35.10 2.48 43.02
CA PRO A 32 -36.27 1.62 42.93
C PRO A 32 -35.83 0.20 42.53
N VAL A 33 -36.26 -0.71 43.35
CA VAL A 33 -36.27 -2.16 43.15
C VAL A 33 -37.24 -2.53 42.03
N VAL A 34 -36.75 -3.23 40.98
CA VAL A 34 -37.61 -3.84 39.97
C VAL A 34 -37.69 -5.35 40.26
N PRO A 35 -38.89 -5.95 40.29
CA PRO A 35 -39.05 -7.35 40.66
C PRO A 35 -38.61 -8.28 39.51
N THR A 36 -37.88 -9.31 39.88
CA THR A 36 -37.54 -10.47 39.06
C THR A 36 -38.77 -11.32 38.80
N THR A 37 -39.17 -11.44 37.53
CA THR A 37 -40.06 -12.50 37.08
C THR A 37 -39.24 -13.67 36.54
N GLU A 38 -39.39 -14.81 37.16
CA GLU A 38 -38.83 -16.09 36.75
C GLU A 38 -39.43 -16.54 35.39
N LEU A 39 -38.56 -16.94 34.46
CA LEU A 39 -38.93 -17.69 33.27
C LEU A 39 -38.60 -19.18 33.48
N PRO A 40 -39.47 -20.12 33.04
CA PRO A 40 -39.33 -21.52 33.31
C PRO A 40 -38.21 -22.17 32.48
N ALA A 41 -37.47 -23.06 33.11
CA ALA A 41 -36.44 -23.90 32.54
C ALA A 41 -37.06 -24.93 31.58
N ALA A 42 -36.76 -24.83 30.28
CA ALA A 42 -36.95 -25.87 29.29
C ALA A 42 -35.66 -26.65 29.11
N GLY A 43 -35.70 -27.94 29.38
CA GLY A 43 -34.57 -28.84 29.40
C GLY A 43 -33.96 -29.08 28.02
N PHE A 44 -32.65 -28.95 27.95
CA PHE A 44 -31.85 -29.45 26.85
C PHE A 44 -31.28 -30.81 27.25
N ARG A 45 -31.77 -31.86 26.60
CA ARG A 45 -31.10 -33.16 26.54
C ARG A 45 -30.48 -33.33 25.16
N ASP A 46 -29.30 -33.94 25.18
CA ASP A 46 -28.56 -34.60 24.12
C ASP A 46 -27.69 -33.72 23.18
N ALA A 47 -26.43 -33.57 23.62
CA ALA A 47 -25.32 -33.23 22.75
C ALA A 47 -24.79 -34.51 22.06
N GLY A 48 -25.12 -34.68 20.78
CA GLY A 48 -24.50 -35.66 19.90
C GLY A 48 -23.16 -35.11 19.34
N THR A 49 -22.11 -35.87 19.60
CA THR A 49 -20.78 -35.71 19.03
C THR A 49 -20.80 -35.79 17.51
N PHE A 50 -20.38 -34.72 16.81
CA PHE A 50 -20.03 -34.77 15.40
C PHE A 50 -18.52 -34.63 15.24
N ALA A 51 -17.86 -35.79 15.04
CA ALA A 51 -16.58 -35.88 14.36
C ALA A 51 -16.85 -36.20 12.89
N GLY A 52 -16.47 -35.31 11.98
CA GLY A 52 -16.66 -35.54 10.55
C GLY A 52 -15.78 -34.61 9.73
N GLY A 53 -14.85 -35.21 9.03
CA GLY A 53 -13.80 -34.57 8.23
C GLY A 53 -14.32 -33.67 7.13
N TRP A 54 -13.56 -32.64 6.87
CA TRP A 54 -13.76 -31.72 5.73
C TRP A 54 -13.17 -32.34 4.47
N SER A 55 -14.06 -32.87 3.64
CA SER A 55 -13.72 -33.21 2.24
C SER A 55 -14.75 -32.55 1.33
N ALA A 56 -14.21 -31.90 0.28
CA ALA A 56 -14.85 -31.50 -0.98
C ALA A 56 -16.16 -30.70 -0.89
N ARG A 57 -16.08 -29.42 -1.21
CA ARG A 57 -17.24 -28.61 -1.63
C ARG A 57 -17.82 -29.17 -2.95
N PRO A 58 -19.08 -29.53 -3.03
CA PRO A 58 -19.78 -29.56 -4.31
C PRO A 58 -20.21 -28.13 -4.66
N ALA A 59 -20.02 -27.77 -5.92
CA ALA A 59 -20.59 -26.59 -6.54
C ALA A 59 -22.13 -26.64 -6.41
N LEU A 60 -22.70 -25.90 -5.48
CA LEU A 60 -24.12 -25.57 -5.40
C LEU A 60 -24.33 -24.17 -6.01
N GLY A 61 -24.16 -24.12 -7.33
CA GLY A 61 -24.85 -23.14 -8.16
C GLY A 61 -26.31 -23.52 -8.29
N ALA A 62 -27.14 -23.12 -7.36
CA ALA A 62 -28.58 -23.13 -7.49
C ALA A 62 -29.15 -21.96 -6.67
N ALA A 63 -29.38 -20.85 -7.37
CA ALA A 63 -30.54 -19.98 -7.26
C ALA A 63 -31.26 -19.97 -5.91
N PHE A 64 -30.68 -19.37 -4.87
CA PHE A 64 -31.49 -18.56 -3.99
C PHE A 64 -31.62 -17.17 -4.60
N ARG A 65 -32.43 -17.06 -5.66
CA ARG A 65 -33.09 -15.81 -5.97
C ARG A 65 -34.03 -15.55 -4.79
N HIS A 66 -33.57 -14.88 -3.76
CA HIS A 66 -34.47 -14.05 -2.98
C HIS A 66 -34.93 -12.98 -3.96
N ALA A 67 -36.06 -13.27 -4.65
CA ALA A 67 -36.90 -12.20 -5.07
C ALA A 67 -37.18 -11.43 -3.78
N SER A 68 -36.53 -10.31 -3.61
CA SER A 68 -36.88 -9.32 -2.63
C SER A 68 -38.23 -8.76 -3.01
N THR A 69 -39.30 -9.52 -2.70
CA THR A 69 -40.53 -8.89 -2.30
C THR A 69 -40.24 -8.36 -0.91
N ALA A 70 -39.27 -7.46 -0.80
CA ALA A 70 -39.06 -6.69 0.39
C ALA A 70 -40.32 -5.89 0.60
N ALA A 71 -41.14 -6.36 1.53
CA ALA A 71 -42.14 -5.49 2.14
C ALA A 71 -41.39 -4.20 2.44
N THR A 72 -41.83 -3.08 1.85
CA THR A 72 -41.29 -1.76 2.08
C THR A 72 -41.07 -1.63 3.58
N PRO A 73 -39.85 -1.53 4.09
CA PRO A 73 -39.63 -1.48 5.52
C PRO A 73 -40.44 -0.32 6.08
N PRO A 74 -40.97 -0.40 7.30
CA PRO A 74 -41.85 0.62 7.83
C PRO A 74 -41.17 1.98 7.77
N VAL A 75 -41.70 2.85 6.94
CA VAL A 75 -41.29 4.25 6.87
C VAL A 75 -41.91 4.89 8.11
N PHE A 76 -41.09 5.50 8.97
CA PHE A 76 -41.58 6.29 10.05
C PHE A 76 -42.51 7.37 9.51
N ASP A 77 -43.68 7.60 10.16
CA ASP A 77 -44.70 8.53 9.71
C ASP A 77 -44.08 9.88 9.26
N GLY A 78 -44.40 10.29 8.03
CA GLY A 78 -43.94 11.55 7.43
C GLY A 78 -42.59 11.50 6.68
N ALA A 79 -41.93 10.36 6.51
CA ALA A 79 -40.73 10.25 5.68
C ALA A 79 -41.10 9.80 4.28
N THR A 80 -40.80 10.59 3.27
CA THR A 80 -40.81 10.17 1.85
C THR A 80 -39.50 9.43 1.56
N CYS A 81 -39.62 8.21 1.05
CA CYS A 81 -38.47 7.40 0.61
C CYS A 81 -38.56 7.28 -0.92
N GLU A 82 -37.52 7.79 -1.58
CA GLU A 82 -37.41 7.72 -3.04
C GLU A 82 -36.26 6.79 -3.42
N ARG A 83 -36.45 5.96 -4.44
CA ARG A 83 -35.48 5.01 -4.97
C ARG A 83 -35.49 5.01 -6.48
N VAL A 84 -34.29 4.99 -7.07
CA VAL A 84 -34.06 4.84 -8.49
C VAL A 84 -33.19 3.62 -8.70
N ASP A 85 -33.68 2.66 -9.44
CA ASP A 85 -32.92 1.48 -9.87
C ASP A 85 -32.62 1.54 -11.36
N VAL A 86 -31.44 1.06 -11.75
CA VAL A 86 -31.02 0.95 -13.15
C VAL A 86 -30.18 -0.33 -13.33
N GLU A 87 -30.32 -0.97 -14.48
CA GLU A 87 -29.44 -2.06 -14.89
C GLU A 87 -28.34 -1.50 -15.79
N LEU A 88 -27.08 -1.69 -15.37
CA LEU A 88 -25.91 -1.21 -16.07
C LEU A 88 -25.10 -2.35 -16.66
N GLY A 89 -24.36 -2.05 -17.73
CA GLY A 89 -23.44 -2.97 -18.33
C GLY A 89 -23.97 -3.72 -19.56
N THR A 90 -23.11 -4.55 -20.13
CA THR A 90 -23.38 -5.41 -21.27
C THR A 90 -24.10 -6.69 -20.86
N ALA A 91 -24.54 -7.50 -21.83
CA ALA A 91 -25.16 -8.81 -21.54
C ALA A 91 -24.28 -9.74 -20.69
N ARG A 92 -22.96 -9.50 -20.62
CA ARG A 92 -22.00 -10.27 -19.82
C ARG A 92 -21.81 -9.74 -18.40
N THR A 93 -21.99 -8.43 -18.19
CA THR A 93 -21.66 -7.73 -16.93
C THR A 93 -22.87 -6.95 -16.40
N ARG A 94 -24.10 -7.44 -16.62
CA ARG A 94 -25.31 -6.78 -16.13
C ARG A 94 -25.31 -6.74 -14.62
N THR A 95 -25.33 -5.54 -14.05
CA THR A 95 -25.38 -5.31 -12.61
C THR A 95 -26.48 -4.31 -12.30
N ALA A 96 -27.36 -4.65 -11.36
CA ALA A 96 -28.38 -3.73 -10.86
C ALA A 96 -27.71 -2.71 -9.93
N VAL A 97 -27.92 -1.42 -10.19
CA VAL A 97 -27.48 -0.32 -9.35
C VAL A 97 -28.70 0.44 -8.85
N GLY A 98 -28.76 0.71 -7.55
CA GLY A 98 -29.87 1.43 -6.93
C GLY A 98 -29.37 2.58 -6.06
N PHE A 99 -30.10 3.68 -6.07
CA PHE A 99 -29.90 4.83 -5.19
C PHE A 99 -31.20 5.12 -4.44
N GLU A 100 -31.14 5.13 -3.11
CA GLU A 100 -32.27 5.35 -2.22
C GLU A 100 -31.99 6.48 -1.24
N THR A 101 -32.93 7.41 -1.06
CA THR A 101 -32.84 8.50 -0.06
C THR A 101 -34.09 8.54 0.82
N GLY A 102 -34.02 9.27 1.93
CA GLY A 102 -35.16 9.54 2.85
C GLY A 102 -35.31 8.54 3.99
N ARG A 103 -34.76 7.33 3.92
CA ARG A 103 -34.92 6.29 4.95
C ARG A 103 -33.90 6.39 6.08
N VAL A 104 -32.62 6.60 5.78
CA VAL A 104 -31.53 6.61 6.78
C VAL A 104 -30.81 7.96 6.81
N ALA A 105 -30.13 8.26 7.91
CA ALA A 105 -29.31 9.46 8.11
C ALA A 105 -30.04 10.78 7.78
N ARG A 106 -31.33 10.88 8.10
CA ARG A 106 -32.24 12.01 7.78
C ARG A 106 -31.86 13.36 8.34
N LEU A 107 -30.93 13.42 9.29
CA LEU A 107 -30.39 14.66 9.85
C LEU A 107 -29.24 15.24 9.04
N ALA A 108 -28.65 14.47 8.12
CA ALA A 108 -27.64 14.97 7.20
C ALA A 108 -28.23 15.93 6.17
N ASN A 109 -27.40 16.81 5.59
CA ASN A 109 -27.84 17.67 4.50
C ASN A 109 -28.32 16.83 3.30
N GLY A 110 -27.60 15.75 2.96
CA GLY A 110 -28.02 14.73 2.00
C GLY A 110 -27.53 13.37 2.44
N ALA A 111 -28.34 12.32 2.22
CA ALA A 111 -27.93 10.95 2.50
C ALA A 111 -28.55 10.00 1.49
N VAL A 112 -27.75 9.06 0.98
CA VAL A 112 -28.13 8.06 -0.01
C VAL A 112 -27.61 6.70 0.42
N VAL A 113 -28.42 5.67 0.29
CA VAL A 113 -27.98 4.27 0.29
C VAL A 113 -27.83 3.85 -1.16
N ALA A 114 -26.59 3.60 -1.58
CA ALA A 114 -26.28 3.11 -2.90
C ALA A 114 -26.05 1.60 -2.87
N SER A 115 -26.53 0.88 -3.89
CA SER A 115 -26.35 -0.56 -4.03
C SER A 115 -25.85 -0.92 -5.43
N MET A 116 -24.98 -1.93 -5.53
CA MET A 116 -24.53 -2.52 -6.78
C MET A 116 -24.41 -4.03 -6.58
N GLY A 117 -25.33 -4.77 -7.16
CA GLY A 117 -25.56 -6.17 -6.75
C GLY A 117 -25.96 -6.23 -5.26
N ASP A 118 -25.31 -7.11 -4.50
CA ASP A 118 -25.49 -7.22 -3.04
C ASP A 118 -24.52 -6.35 -2.24
N THR A 119 -23.67 -5.57 -2.90
CA THR A 119 -22.80 -4.56 -2.25
C THR A 119 -23.61 -3.28 -1.99
N VAL A 120 -23.61 -2.82 -0.73
CA VAL A 120 -24.42 -1.68 -0.26
C VAL A 120 -23.53 -0.72 0.53
N ALA A 121 -23.60 0.57 0.18
CA ALA A 121 -22.91 1.65 0.88
C ALA A 121 -23.90 2.75 1.30
N MET A 122 -23.79 3.23 2.53
CA MET A 122 -24.46 4.43 3.00
C MET A 122 -23.52 5.61 2.85
N CYS A 123 -24.00 6.66 2.15
CA CYS A 123 -23.25 7.89 1.92
C CYS A 123 -24.02 9.06 2.51
N ALA A 124 -23.39 9.87 3.33
CA ALA A 124 -23.99 11.04 3.95
C ALA A 124 -23.09 12.26 3.79
N ALA A 125 -23.69 13.39 3.37
CA ALA A 125 -23.01 14.66 3.23
C ALA A 125 -23.56 15.66 4.26
N THR A 126 -22.67 16.37 4.94
CA THR A 126 -23.00 17.40 5.92
C THR A 126 -22.10 18.61 5.73
N THR A 127 -22.63 19.81 5.93
CA THR A 127 -21.84 21.03 5.86
C THR A 127 -22.17 21.97 7.03
N ALA A 128 -21.16 22.72 7.47
CA ALA A 128 -21.33 23.75 8.47
C ALA A 128 -22.30 24.84 7.97
N ARG A 129 -23.03 25.50 8.90
CA ARG A 129 -23.99 26.56 8.54
C ARG A 129 -23.29 27.85 8.12
N GLN A 130 -22.11 28.11 8.62
CA GLN A 130 -21.31 29.30 8.34
C GLN A 130 -19.96 28.93 7.76
N PRO A 131 -19.41 29.74 6.83
CA PRO A 131 -18.07 29.55 6.33
C PRO A 131 -17.04 29.73 7.45
N ASP A 132 -15.90 29.04 7.32
CA ASP A 132 -14.73 29.35 8.16
C ASP A 132 -13.96 30.53 7.55
N PRO A 133 -14.02 31.72 8.18
CA PRO A 133 -13.37 32.90 7.64
C PRO A 133 -11.84 32.79 7.61
N GLU A 134 -11.23 31.92 8.43
CA GLU A 134 -9.78 31.69 8.46
C GLU A 134 -9.33 30.59 7.48
N ALA A 135 -10.24 29.91 6.79
CA ALA A 135 -9.90 28.87 5.83
C ALA A 135 -9.27 29.47 4.56
N SER A 136 -8.03 29.10 4.29
CA SER A 136 -7.30 29.46 3.07
C SER A 136 -7.63 28.54 1.89
N PHE A 137 -8.32 27.41 2.14
CA PHE A 137 -8.74 26.41 1.15
C PHE A 137 -10.10 25.82 1.54
N PHE A 138 -10.76 25.15 0.61
CA PHE A 138 -12.03 24.47 0.88
C PHE A 138 -11.84 23.29 1.86
N PRO A 139 -12.43 23.33 3.07
CA PRO A 139 -12.24 22.33 4.11
C PRO A 139 -13.17 21.12 3.89
N LEU A 140 -12.93 20.33 2.85
CA LEU A 140 -13.60 19.05 2.61
C LEU A 140 -12.90 17.92 3.36
N SER A 141 -13.67 17.16 4.12
CA SER A 141 -13.26 15.95 4.80
C SER A 141 -14.04 14.75 4.27
N VAL A 142 -13.35 13.74 3.76
CA VAL A 142 -13.96 12.48 3.35
C VAL A 142 -13.54 11.38 4.33
N ASP A 143 -14.51 10.62 4.85
CA ASP A 143 -14.29 9.41 5.66
C ASP A 143 -14.98 8.22 4.97
N TYR A 144 -14.21 7.17 4.71
CA TYR A 144 -14.67 5.94 4.09
C TYR A 144 -14.32 4.76 4.99
N ARG A 145 -15.30 3.91 5.27
CA ARG A 145 -15.15 2.77 6.17
C ARG A 145 -15.75 1.50 5.60
N GLU A 146 -14.94 0.44 5.60
CA GLU A 146 -15.37 -0.91 5.34
C GLU A 146 -15.53 -1.66 6.66
N ARG A 147 -16.77 -1.85 7.14
CA ARG A 147 -17.01 -2.56 8.38
C ARG A 147 -16.79 -4.06 8.20
N ALA A 148 -16.17 -4.71 9.18
CA ALA A 148 -16.01 -6.17 9.17
C ALA A 148 -17.35 -6.90 9.05
N SER A 149 -18.42 -6.33 9.63
CA SER A 149 -19.78 -6.84 9.52
C SER A 149 -20.33 -6.86 8.09
N ALA A 150 -19.87 -5.94 7.21
CA ALA A 150 -20.25 -5.92 5.79
C ALA A 150 -19.83 -7.21 5.05
N TYR A 151 -18.83 -7.87 5.55
CA TYR A 151 -18.28 -9.13 5.02
C TYR A 151 -18.64 -10.35 5.89
N GLY A 152 -19.58 -10.20 6.83
CA GLY A 152 -19.94 -11.25 7.77
C GLY A 152 -18.81 -11.66 8.73
N LYS A 153 -17.83 -10.75 8.98
CA LYS A 153 -16.65 -11.01 9.80
C LYS A 153 -16.69 -10.23 11.11
N ILE A 154 -15.98 -10.75 12.12
CA ILE A 154 -15.69 -10.03 13.37
C ILE A 154 -14.29 -9.44 13.23
N PRO A 155 -14.07 -8.17 13.66
CA PRO A 155 -12.74 -7.55 13.59
C PRO A 155 -11.65 -8.40 14.24
N ALA A 156 -10.51 -8.58 13.57
CA ALA A 156 -9.40 -9.40 14.04
C ALA A 156 -8.59 -8.75 15.17
N THR A 157 -8.84 -7.48 15.51
CA THR A 157 -8.18 -6.75 16.59
C THR A 157 -8.40 -7.45 17.95
N PHE A 158 -7.46 -7.26 18.89
CA PHE A 158 -7.55 -7.86 20.22
C PHE A 158 -8.88 -7.54 20.92
N THR A 159 -9.36 -6.31 20.83
CA THR A 159 -10.62 -5.84 21.43
C THR A 159 -11.87 -6.21 20.62
N ARG A 160 -11.71 -6.82 19.44
CA ARG A 160 -12.81 -7.11 18.50
C ARG A 160 -13.61 -5.87 18.09
N ARG A 161 -12.98 -4.70 18.09
CA ARG A 161 -13.53 -3.42 17.65
C ARG A 161 -12.84 -2.98 16.35
N GLU A 162 -13.57 -2.16 15.60
CA GLU A 162 -12.99 -1.48 14.43
C GLU A 162 -11.82 -0.59 14.87
N GLY A 163 -10.75 -0.62 14.11
CA GLY A 163 -9.55 0.17 14.36
C GLY A 163 -9.51 1.51 13.59
N PRO A 164 -8.35 2.15 13.54
CA PRO A 164 -8.11 3.28 12.63
C PRO A 164 -8.27 2.83 11.18
N PRO A 165 -8.43 3.79 10.22
CA PRO A 165 -8.53 3.45 8.80
C PRO A 165 -7.33 2.63 8.33
N LYS A 166 -7.61 1.57 7.58
CA LYS A 166 -6.58 0.79 6.85
C LYS A 166 -6.12 1.56 5.61
N ASP A 167 -4.95 1.27 5.08
CA ASP A 167 -4.41 1.93 3.88
C ASP A 167 -5.40 1.89 2.71
N ARG A 168 -6.09 0.76 2.49
CA ARG A 168 -7.15 0.62 1.47
C ARG A 168 -8.27 1.64 1.68
N GLU A 169 -8.74 1.83 2.92
CA GLU A 169 -9.78 2.81 3.25
C GLU A 169 -9.29 4.23 3.02
N VAL A 170 -8.03 4.54 3.38
CA VAL A 170 -7.41 5.84 3.10
C VAL A 170 -7.29 6.12 1.61
N LEU A 171 -6.95 5.11 0.80
CA LEU A 171 -6.91 5.24 -0.66
C LEU A 171 -8.31 5.48 -1.24
N ALA A 172 -9.33 4.76 -0.76
CA ALA A 172 -10.72 5.00 -1.17
C ALA A 172 -11.21 6.41 -0.78
N MET A 173 -10.86 6.92 0.43
CA MET A 173 -11.12 8.32 0.81
C MET A 173 -10.53 9.30 -0.20
N ARG A 174 -9.30 9.04 -0.70
CA ARG A 174 -8.65 9.90 -1.68
C ARG A 174 -9.31 9.82 -3.07
N VAL A 175 -9.78 8.65 -3.48
CA VAL A 175 -10.54 8.46 -4.73
C VAL A 175 -11.82 9.28 -4.69
N VAL A 176 -12.60 9.18 -3.59
CA VAL A 176 -13.83 9.94 -3.40
C VAL A 176 -13.56 11.45 -3.34
N ASP A 177 -12.56 11.89 -2.55
CA ASP A 177 -12.20 13.31 -2.44
C ASP A 177 -11.85 13.93 -3.81
N ARG A 178 -11.00 13.27 -4.61
CA ARG A 178 -10.57 13.74 -5.93
C ARG A 178 -11.70 13.76 -6.95
N ALA A 179 -12.66 12.85 -6.84
CA ALA A 179 -13.83 12.83 -7.71
C ALA A 179 -14.83 13.95 -7.39
N LEU A 180 -14.95 14.36 -6.12
CA LEU A 180 -15.98 15.31 -5.69
C LEU A 180 -15.47 16.74 -5.54
N ARG A 181 -14.25 16.91 -5.04
CA ARG A 181 -13.68 18.25 -4.72
C ARG A 181 -13.68 19.24 -5.87
N PRO A 182 -13.33 18.86 -7.14
CA PRO A 182 -13.29 19.79 -8.25
C PRO A 182 -14.66 20.41 -8.62
N LEU A 183 -15.76 19.77 -8.22
CA LEU A 183 -17.12 20.21 -8.52
C LEU A 183 -17.74 21.12 -7.45
N PHE A 184 -16.99 21.47 -6.39
CA PHE A 184 -17.45 22.50 -5.47
C PHE A 184 -17.16 23.89 -6.03
N PRO A 185 -18.11 24.83 -5.93
CA PRO A 185 -17.95 26.18 -6.43
C PRO A 185 -16.75 26.89 -5.81
N LYS A 186 -16.03 27.67 -6.61
CA LYS A 186 -14.94 28.53 -6.12
C LYS A 186 -15.50 29.52 -5.10
N GLY A 187 -14.88 29.64 -3.93
CA GLY A 187 -15.34 30.54 -2.86
C GLY A 187 -16.18 29.86 -1.78
N PHE A 188 -16.65 28.64 -1.97
CA PHE A 188 -17.33 27.89 -0.91
C PHE A 188 -16.34 27.48 0.19
N LYS A 189 -16.51 27.99 1.40
CA LYS A 189 -15.57 27.82 2.53
C LYS A 189 -16.18 27.14 3.75
N ASN A 190 -17.40 26.61 3.64
CA ASN A 190 -18.05 25.91 4.73
C ASN A 190 -17.39 24.55 4.94
N GLU A 191 -17.00 24.23 6.17
CA GLU A 191 -16.48 22.91 6.51
C GLU A 191 -17.50 21.84 6.07
N THR A 192 -17.09 20.94 5.20
CA THR A 192 -17.95 19.92 4.61
C THR A 192 -17.38 18.54 4.86
N SER A 193 -18.24 17.62 5.29
CA SER A 193 -17.87 16.22 5.55
C SER A 193 -18.74 15.29 4.71
N VAL A 194 -18.07 14.39 3.98
CA VAL A 194 -18.70 13.29 3.26
C VAL A 194 -18.29 11.99 3.93
N GLN A 195 -19.27 11.24 4.43
CA GLN A 195 -19.04 9.98 5.12
C GLN A 195 -19.63 8.83 4.33
N VAL A 196 -18.83 7.81 4.08
CA VAL A 196 -19.23 6.57 3.39
C VAL A 196 -18.99 5.39 4.30
N VAL A 197 -20.00 4.56 4.48
CA VAL A 197 -19.91 3.32 5.24
C VAL A 197 -20.43 2.17 4.40
N VAL A 198 -19.56 1.21 4.11
CA VAL A 198 -19.94 -0.05 3.44
C VAL A 198 -20.70 -0.90 4.44
N LEU A 199 -21.96 -1.20 4.13
CA LEU A 199 -22.91 -1.93 5.01
C LEU A 199 -22.99 -3.41 4.67
N ALA A 200 -22.85 -3.76 3.38
CA ALA A 200 -22.79 -5.14 2.89
C ALA A 200 -21.86 -5.22 1.67
N SER A 201 -21.23 -6.34 1.45
CA SER A 201 -20.41 -6.60 0.27
C SER A 201 -20.46 -8.08 -0.10
N ASP A 202 -20.80 -8.35 -1.35
CA ASP A 202 -20.78 -9.67 -1.96
C ASP A 202 -19.38 -10.08 -2.45
N GLN A 203 -18.40 -9.18 -2.31
CA GLN A 203 -17.02 -9.35 -2.75
C GLN A 203 -16.88 -9.52 -4.28
N SER A 204 -17.87 -9.12 -5.04
CA SER A 204 -17.85 -9.19 -6.51
C SER A 204 -17.49 -7.84 -7.14
N GLN A 205 -17.79 -6.74 -6.46
CA GLN A 205 -17.61 -5.37 -6.95
C GLN A 205 -16.79 -4.53 -5.98
N ASP A 206 -16.02 -3.57 -6.49
CA ASP A 206 -15.25 -2.65 -5.67
C ASP A 206 -16.15 -1.63 -4.97
N PRO A 207 -16.28 -1.66 -3.64
CA PRO A 207 -17.09 -0.70 -2.92
C PRO A 207 -16.64 0.75 -3.08
N ALA A 208 -15.37 1.02 -3.45
CA ALA A 208 -14.86 2.37 -3.65
C ALA A 208 -15.50 3.07 -4.86
N VAL A 209 -15.80 2.34 -5.94
CA VAL A 209 -16.53 2.87 -7.10
C VAL A 209 -17.97 3.23 -6.71
N LEU A 210 -18.63 2.34 -5.95
CA LEU A 210 -19.97 2.59 -5.43
C LEU A 210 -19.99 3.80 -4.47
N ALA A 211 -18.92 3.96 -3.68
CA ALA A 211 -18.76 5.09 -2.76
C ALA A 211 -18.72 6.44 -3.48
N VAL A 212 -18.03 6.55 -4.61
CA VAL A 212 -18.02 7.79 -5.42
C VAL A 212 -19.43 8.11 -5.92
N ASN A 213 -20.12 7.13 -6.52
CA ASN A 213 -21.47 7.30 -7.07
C ASN A 213 -22.50 7.63 -5.97
N GLY A 214 -22.42 6.94 -4.81
CA GLY A 214 -23.31 7.18 -3.69
C GLY A 214 -23.06 8.53 -3.00
N ALA A 215 -21.80 8.95 -2.86
CA ALA A 215 -21.44 10.24 -2.30
C ALA A 215 -21.83 11.39 -3.24
N SER A 216 -21.67 11.20 -4.56
CA SER A 216 -22.17 12.11 -5.58
C SER A 216 -23.68 12.26 -5.49
N ALA A 217 -24.43 11.16 -5.42
CA ALA A 217 -25.87 11.19 -5.26
C ALA A 217 -26.30 11.88 -3.94
N ALA A 218 -25.57 11.66 -2.83
CA ALA A 218 -25.85 12.31 -1.54
C ALA A 218 -25.64 13.83 -1.61
N LEU A 219 -24.63 14.30 -2.31
CA LEU A 219 -24.41 15.72 -2.60
C LEU A 219 -25.50 16.26 -3.53
N ALA A 220 -25.88 15.53 -4.57
CA ALA A 220 -26.91 15.93 -5.53
C ALA A 220 -28.27 16.18 -4.84
N VAL A 221 -28.70 15.30 -3.91
CA VAL A 221 -29.96 15.46 -3.17
C VAL A 221 -29.88 16.46 -1.98
N SER A 222 -28.67 16.91 -1.61
CA SER A 222 -28.45 17.84 -0.50
C SER A 222 -28.74 19.30 -0.90
N ASP A 223 -28.79 20.18 0.09
CA ASP A 223 -28.82 21.65 -0.08
C ASP A 223 -27.39 22.25 -0.18
N ILE A 224 -26.35 21.43 -0.23
CA ILE A 224 -24.95 21.87 -0.38
C ILE A 224 -24.73 22.33 -1.83
N PRO A 225 -24.16 23.55 -2.07
CA PRO A 225 -23.80 23.99 -3.42
C PRO A 225 -22.71 23.09 -4.00
N TRP A 226 -23.04 22.44 -5.12
CA TRP A 226 -22.14 21.47 -5.76
C TRP A 226 -22.59 21.20 -7.20
N ASP A 227 -21.65 21.25 -8.16
CA ASP A 227 -21.90 21.26 -9.60
C ASP A 227 -21.85 19.85 -10.25
N GLY A 228 -22.19 18.80 -9.49
CA GLY A 228 -22.36 17.46 -10.00
C GLY A 228 -23.71 17.22 -10.67
N PRO A 229 -24.03 15.95 -11.00
CA PRO A 229 -23.41 14.73 -10.47
C PRO A 229 -22.16 14.27 -11.22
N ALA A 230 -21.33 13.49 -10.49
CA ALA A 230 -20.20 12.75 -11.01
C ALA A 230 -20.57 11.26 -11.10
N GLY A 231 -20.13 10.60 -12.17
CA GLY A 231 -20.21 9.16 -12.31
C GLY A 231 -18.83 8.52 -12.15
N ALA A 232 -18.79 7.29 -11.63
CA ALA A 232 -17.56 6.51 -11.52
C ALA A 232 -17.78 5.08 -12.03
N ALA A 233 -16.74 4.53 -12.66
CA ALA A 233 -16.71 3.17 -13.17
C ALA A 233 -15.31 2.57 -13.03
N ARG A 234 -15.24 1.25 -13.00
CA ARG A 234 -14.02 0.46 -13.11
C ARG A 234 -13.99 -0.23 -14.47
N VAL A 235 -12.79 -0.33 -15.04
CA VAL A 235 -12.56 -1.03 -16.32
C VAL A 235 -11.37 -1.95 -16.16
N ALA A 236 -11.46 -3.15 -16.72
CA ALA A 236 -10.36 -4.10 -16.84
C ALA A 236 -9.99 -4.34 -18.30
N VAL A 237 -8.72 -4.55 -18.58
CA VAL A 237 -8.21 -4.94 -19.91
C VAL A 237 -7.60 -6.33 -19.78
N ASP A 238 -8.07 -7.29 -20.54
CA ASP A 238 -7.54 -8.66 -20.53
C ASP A 238 -6.23 -8.81 -21.32
N ASP A 239 -5.68 -10.02 -21.37
CA ASP A 239 -4.44 -10.30 -22.10
C ASP A 239 -4.60 -10.17 -23.63
N ALA A 240 -5.80 -10.27 -24.15
CA ALA A 240 -6.11 -10.09 -25.56
C ALA A 240 -6.34 -8.61 -25.92
N GLY A 241 -6.40 -7.72 -24.96
CA GLY A 241 -6.69 -6.30 -25.12
C GLY A 241 -8.18 -5.98 -25.12
N ALA A 242 -9.05 -6.95 -24.81
CA ALA A 242 -10.49 -6.68 -24.70
C ALA A 242 -10.78 -5.92 -23.39
N ILE A 243 -11.70 -4.95 -23.49
CA ILE A 243 -12.06 -4.04 -22.40
C ILE A 243 -13.38 -4.49 -21.79
N VAL A 244 -13.39 -4.66 -20.47
CA VAL A 244 -14.56 -5.05 -19.67
C VAL A 244 -14.92 -3.90 -18.73
N ALA A 245 -16.11 -3.34 -18.87
CA ALA A 245 -16.64 -2.33 -17.96
C ALA A 245 -17.30 -2.98 -16.75
N ASN A 246 -17.13 -2.38 -15.58
CA ASN A 246 -17.60 -2.88 -14.28
C ASN A 246 -17.23 -4.36 -14.03
N PRO A 247 -15.92 -4.71 -14.14
CA PRO A 247 -15.44 -6.07 -13.98
C PRO A 247 -15.63 -6.54 -12.52
N SER A 248 -15.79 -7.84 -12.33
CA SER A 248 -15.68 -8.45 -11.00
C SER A 248 -14.25 -8.39 -10.48
N ASP A 249 -14.07 -8.57 -9.17
CA ASP A 249 -12.71 -8.66 -8.59
C ASP A 249 -11.90 -9.81 -9.20
N ALA A 250 -12.54 -10.94 -9.53
CA ALA A 250 -11.92 -12.07 -10.22
C ALA A 250 -11.46 -11.70 -11.65
N ASP A 251 -12.28 -10.91 -12.40
CA ASP A 251 -11.87 -10.40 -13.72
C ASP A 251 -10.70 -9.43 -13.59
N CYS A 252 -10.68 -8.60 -12.55
CA CYS A 252 -9.57 -7.69 -12.27
C CYS A 252 -8.26 -8.45 -11.99
N GLU A 253 -8.30 -9.49 -11.15
CA GLU A 253 -7.12 -10.32 -10.84
C GLU A 253 -6.58 -11.04 -12.08
N ALA A 254 -7.45 -11.51 -12.96
CA ALA A 254 -7.06 -12.17 -14.20
C ALA A 254 -6.57 -11.20 -15.28
N SER A 255 -6.91 -9.91 -15.18
CA SER A 255 -6.64 -8.89 -16.20
C SER A 255 -5.16 -8.53 -16.30
N ARG A 256 -4.81 -7.79 -17.37
CA ARG A 256 -3.51 -7.16 -17.57
C ARG A 256 -3.44 -5.76 -16.98
N PHE A 257 -4.59 -5.06 -16.95
CA PHE A 257 -4.66 -3.67 -16.49
C PHE A 257 -6.03 -3.38 -15.89
N VAL A 258 -6.05 -2.62 -14.81
CA VAL A 258 -7.26 -2.17 -14.14
C VAL A 258 -7.23 -0.66 -14.03
N LEU A 259 -8.34 0.00 -14.37
CA LEU A 259 -8.51 1.43 -14.35
C LEU A 259 -9.78 1.80 -13.61
N THR A 260 -9.68 2.69 -12.62
CA THR A 260 -10.78 3.33 -11.92
C THR A 260 -10.89 4.77 -12.41
N TYR A 261 -12.08 5.16 -12.82
CA TYR A 261 -12.39 6.44 -13.44
C TYR A 261 -13.53 7.14 -12.71
N ALA A 262 -13.46 8.46 -12.64
CA ALA A 262 -14.60 9.31 -12.31
C ALA A 262 -14.64 10.53 -13.22
N GLY A 263 -15.85 10.94 -13.65
CA GLY A 263 -16.04 12.06 -14.54
C GLY A 263 -17.45 12.64 -14.47
N THR A 264 -17.62 13.79 -15.10
CA THR A 264 -18.93 14.36 -15.47
C THR A 264 -19.37 13.79 -16.81
N GLU A 265 -20.41 14.36 -17.39
CA GLU A 265 -20.94 13.94 -18.70
C GLU A 265 -19.91 14.10 -19.85
N ASP A 266 -19.04 15.11 -19.76
CA ASP A 266 -18.11 15.51 -20.80
C ASP A 266 -16.64 15.64 -20.35
N ARG A 267 -16.35 15.51 -19.05
CA ARG A 267 -15.02 15.77 -18.48
C ARG A 267 -14.57 14.68 -17.51
N THR A 268 -13.27 14.48 -17.45
CA THR A 268 -12.60 13.57 -16.52
C THR A 268 -12.22 14.30 -15.23
N LEU A 269 -12.59 13.76 -14.08
CA LEU A 269 -12.27 14.30 -12.75
C LEU A 269 -11.11 13.57 -12.11
N MET A 270 -11.06 12.23 -12.23
CA MET A 270 -10.09 11.40 -11.55
C MET A 270 -9.82 10.12 -12.35
N VAL A 271 -8.56 9.73 -12.41
CA VAL A 271 -8.12 8.43 -12.95
C VAL A 271 -7.12 7.81 -11.98
N GLU A 272 -7.31 6.55 -11.65
CA GLU A 272 -6.28 5.67 -11.09
C GLU A 272 -6.18 4.40 -11.92
N ALA A 273 -4.97 4.00 -12.29
CA ALA A 273 -4.79 2.76 -13.03
C ALA A 273 -3.51 2.04 -12.63
N VAL A 274 -3.54 0.71 -12.80
CA VAL A 274 -2.43 -0.17 -12.47
C VAL A 274 -2.35 -1.34 -13.44
N ALA A 275 -1.13 -1.66 -13.89
CA ALA A 275 -0.87 -2.91 -14.58
C ALA A 275 -0.80 -4.05 -13.55
N MET A 276 -1.46 -5.16 -13.86
CA MET A 276 -1.50 -6.35 -13.01
C MET A 276 -0.44 -7.37 -13.40
N LYS A 277 0.17 -7.22 -14.59
CA LYS A 277 1.16 -8.15 -15.15
C LYS A 277 2.38 -7.40 -15.67
N PRO A 278 3.56 -8.05 -15.74
CA PRO A 278 4.78 -7.46 -16.28
C PRO A 278 4.65 -6.92 -17.71
N GLY A 279 5.49 -5.92 -18.03
CA GLY A 279 5.59 -5.32 -19.37
C GLY A 279 4.68 -4.11 -19.59
N GLY A 280 3.80 -3.77 -18.64
CA GLY A 280 2.92 -2.61 -18.77
C GLY A 280 1.86 -2.77 -19.88
N VAL A 281 1.17 -1.65 -20.20
CA VAL A 281 0.12 -1.60 -21.22
C VAL A 281 0.39 -0.43 -22.17
N PRO A 282 0.32 -0.64 -23.50
CA PRO A 282 0.54 0.44 -24.48
C PRO A 282 -0.40 1.63 -24.28
N GLU A 283 0.07 2.84 -24.55
CA GLU A 283 -0.68 4.10 -24.40
C GLU A 283 -1.98 4.10 -25.19
N ALA A 284 -2.00 3.53 -26.39
CA ALA A 284 -3.22 3.42 -27.22
C ALA A 284 -4.30 2.54 -26.55
N THR A 285 -3.91 1.46 -25.89
CA THR A 285 -4.83 0.59 -25.13
C THR A 285 -5.35 1.33 -23.89
N VAL A 286 -4.50 2.09 -23.21
CA VAL A 286 -4.90 2.92 -22.07
C VAL A 286 -5.89 4.01 -22.52
N ALA A 287 -5.66 4.66 -23.66
CA ALA A 287 -6.59 5.64 -24.23
C ALA A 287 -7.96 5.02 -24.55
N ALA A 288 -7.99 3.81 -25.12
CA ALA A 288 -9.25 3.08 -25.36
C ALA A 288 -9.95 2.69 -24.05
N ALA A 289 -9.18 2.27 -23.01
CA ALA A 289 -9.73 1.97 -21.69
C ALA A 289 -10.30 3.21 -20.99
N LEU A 290 -9.67 4.38 -21.14
CA LEU A 290 -10.18 5.66 -20.63
C LEU A 290 -11.51 6.04 -21.32
N ALA A 291 -11.62 5.87 -22.63
CA ALA A 291 -12.86 6.14 -23.37
C ALA A 291 -14.00 5.23 -22.91
N ALA A 292 -13.74 3.92 -22.76
CA ALA A 292 -14.73 2.97 -22.27
C ALA A 292 -15.14 3.25 -20.81
N ALA A 293 -14.19 3.66 -19.97
CA ALA A 293 -14.47 4.03 -18.58
C ALA A 293 -15.29 5.32 -18.48
N HIS A 294 -15.07 6.28 -19.36
CA HIS A 294 -15.87 7.50 -19.46
C HIS A 294 -17.32 7.19 -19.78
N GLU A 295 -17.56 6.37 -20.81
CA GLU A 295 -18.93 5.95 -21.19
C GLU A 295 -19.62 5.18 -20.06
N ALA A 296 -18.93 4.24 -19.39
CA ALA A 296 -19.49 3.49 -18.26
C ALA A 296 -19.79 4.40 -17.05
N ALA A 297 -18.99 5.43 -16.81
CA ALA A 297 -19.22 6.40 -15.76
C ALA A 297 -20.42 7.32 -16.06
N ARG A 298 -20.63 7.69 -17.35
CA ARG A 298 -21.78 8.47 -17.78
C ARG A 298 -23.11 7.79 -17.49
N GLU A 299 -23.18 6.47 -17.62
CA GLU A 299 -24.38 5.69 -17.30
C GLU A 299 -24.81 5.86 -15.82
N MET A 300 -23.87 6.20 -14.91
CA MET A 300 -24.16 6.44 -13.49
C MET A 300 -24.73 7.84 -13.18
N ILE A 301 -24.73 8.76 -14.14
CA ILE A 301 -25.12 10.16 -13.93
C ILE A 301 -26.64 10.32 -13.95
N ASP A 302 -27.32 9.76 -14.95
CA ASP A 302 -28.78 9.90 -15.11
C ASP A 302 -29.60 9.40 -13.91
N PRO A 303 -29.32 8.21 -13.31
CA PRO A 303 -30.00 7.76 -12.10
C PRO A 303 -29.89 8.74 -10.95
N GLN A 304 -28.74 9.38 -10.77
CA GLN A 304 -28.52 10.38 -9.72
C GLN A 304 -29.30 11.66 -9.98
N ARG A 305 -29.38 12.12 -11.24
CA ARG A 305 -30.21 13.27 -11.64
C ARG A 305 -31.69 13.01 -11.38
N ARG A 306 -32.18 11.81 -11.72
CA ARG A 306 -33.57 11.42 -11.45
C ARG A 306 -33.88 11.41 -9.96
N LEU A 307 -32.98 10.87 -9.15
CA LEU A 307 -33.14 10.90 -7.69
C LEU A 307 -33.15 12.33 -7.13
N ALA A 308 -32.24 13.18 -7.62
CA ALA A 308 -32.17 14.58 -7.21
C ALA A 308 -33.43 15.37 -7.65
N ALA A 309 -33.98 15.07 -8.83
CA ALA A 309 -35.24 15.68 -9.28
C ALA A 309 -36.44 15.26 -8.42
N ALA A 310 -36.47 14.00 -7.92
CA ALA A 310 -37.55 13.48 -7.09
C ALA A 310 -37.48 13.94 -5.61
N ALA A 311 -36.28 14.03 -5.04
CA ALA A 311 -36.08 14.22 -3.59
C ALA A 311 -34.99 15.25 -3.23
N GLY A 312 -34.46 15.97 -4.21
CA GLY A 312 -33.42 16.97 -3.99
C GLY A 312 -33.94 18.21 -3.27
N LYS A 313 -33.02 18.83 -2.54
CA LYS A 313 -33.25 20.13 -1.85
C LYS A 313 -32.70 21.25 -2.72
N GLU A 314 -33.31 22.46 -2.57
CA GLU A 314 -32.77 23.67 -3.15
C GLU A 314 -31.37 23.96 -2.62
N LYS A 315 -30.44 24.30 -3.53
CA LYS A 315 -29.05 24.59 -3.18
C LYS A 315 -28.95 25.94 -2.47
N ARG A 316 -28.07 25.98 -1.45
CA ARG A 316 -27.73 27.22 -0.75
C ARG A 316 -26.86 28.10 -1.64
N ASP A 317 -26.88 29.40 -1.39
CA ASP A 317 -25.93 30.33 -1.98
C ASP A 317 -24.50 30.02 -1.54
N VAL A 318 -23.54 30.22 -2.45
CA VAL A 318 -22.11 29.90 -2.23
C VAL A 318 -21.47 30.89 -1.25
N CYS A 319 -21.72 32.18 -1.47
CA CYS A 319 -21.23 33.28 -0.65
C CYS A 319 -22.15 34.50 -0.80
N ASP A 320 -21.97 35.48 0.09
CA ASP A 320 -22.63 36.78 -0.05
C ASP A 320 -22.10 37.52 -1.30
N ALA A 321 -23.00 38.02 -2.14
CA ALA A 321 -22.66 38.76 -3.36
C ALA A 321 -21.68 39.94 -3.10
N ARG A 322 -21.74 40.51 -1.87
CA ARG A 322 -20.80 41.56 -1.44
C ARG A 322 -19.40 41.01 -1.24
N GLU A 323 -19.27 39.83 -0.64
CA GLU A 323 -17.97 39.16 -0.44
C GLU A 323 -17.34 38.81 -1.76
N GLU A 324 -18.10 38.29 -2.74
CA GLU A 324 -17.63 37.99 -4.06
C GLU A 324 -17.15 39.23 -4.83
N THR A 325 -17.92 40.34 -4.75
CA THR A 325 -17.54 41.61 -5.34
C THR A 325 -16.22 42.15 -4.76
N THR A 326 -16.06 42.03 -3.42
CA THR A 326 -14.83 42.41 -2.72
C THR A 326 -13.65 41.55 -3.17
N ALA A 327 -13.83 40.23 -3.22
CA ALA A 327 -12.80 39.31 -3.64
C ALA A 327 -12.34 39.57 -5.09
N ALA A 328 -13.28 39.83 -6.01
CA ALA A 328 -12.98 40.13 -7.40
C ALA A 328 -12.18 41.45 -7.51
N ALA A 329 -12.63 42.51 -6.80
CA ALA A 329 -11.95 43.79 -6.79
C ALA A 329 -10.49 43.68 -6.26
N VAL A 330 -10.28 42.94 -5.18
CA VAL A 330 -8.93 42.71 -4.63
C VAL A 330 -8.07 41.88 -5.61
N ARG A 331 -8.64 40.91 -6.31
CA ARG A 331 -7.92 40.13 -7.35
C ARG A 331 -7.42 41.04 -8.46
N ASP A 332 -8.27 41.93 -8.99
CA ASP A 332 -7.92 42.85 -10.06
C ASP A 332 -6.83 43.83 -9.65
N ALA A 333 -6.93 44.41 -8.45
CA ALA A 333 -5.93 45.32 -7.92
C ALA A 333 -4.56 44.66 -7.72
N VAL A 334 -4.55 43.47 -7.10
CA VAL A 334 -3.30 42.72 -6.87
C VAL A 334 -2.69 42.30 -8.19
N LEU A 335 -3.48 41.85 -9.17
CA LEU A 335 -3.00 41.49 -10.50
C LEU A 335 -2.37 42.70 -11.22
N ALA A 336 -3.02 43.86 -11.16
CA ALA A 336 -2.50 45.10 -11.79
C ALA A 336 -1.15 45.51 -11.21
N LEU A 337 -0.96 45.39 -9.88
CA LEU A 337 0.30 45.76 -9.21
C LEU A 337 1.40 44.69 -9.40
N ALA A 338 1.03 43.42 -9.48
CA ALA A 338 1.99 42.31 -9.47
C ALA A 338 2.42 41.86 -10.87
N ARG A 339 1.61 42.06 -11.93
CA ARG A 339 1.77 41.46 -13.25
C ARG A 339 3.20 41.66 -13.84
N GLY A 340 3.64 42.88 -13.99
CA GLY A 340 4.95 43.14 -14.60
C GLY A 340 6.15 42.63 -13.79
N ARG A 341 6.01 42.66 -12.45
CA ARG A 341 7.05 42.15 -11.54
C ARG A 341 7.10 40.64 -11.52
N LEU A 342 5.94 39.98 -11.58
CA LEU A 342 5.85 38.52 -11.68
C LEU A 342 6.41 38.03 -13.02
N ASP A 343 6.09 38.73 -14.13
CA ASP A 343 6.61 38.34 -15.43
C ASP A 343 8.13 38.48 -15.50
N ALA A 344 8.68 39.56 -14.93
CA ALA A 344 10.13 39.74 -14.80
C ALA A 344 10.76 38.64 -13.92
N LEU A 345 10.14 38.32 -12.79
CA LEU A 345 10.62 37.24 -11.91
C LEU A 345 10.59 35.85 -12.59
N TYR A 346 9.57 35.56 -13.40
CA TYR A 346 9.49 34.31 -14.15
C TYR A 346 10.44 34.25 -15.34
N ALA A 347 10.96 35.41 -15.80
CA ALA A 347 12.01 35.46 -16.80
C ALA A 347 13.43 35.20 -16.25
N GLU A 348 13.59 35.27 -14.91
CA GLU A 348 14.89 35.01 -14.29
C GLU A 348 15.20 33.52 -14.20
N GLU A 349 16.43 33.12 -14.56
CA GLU A 349 16.95 31.76 -14.32
C GLU A 349 17.24 31.51 -12.82
N ILE A 350 16.23 31.19 -12.04
CA ILE A 350 16.40 30.86 -10.63
C ILE A 350 16.26 29.37 -10.47
N GLN A 351 17.34 28.67 -10.25
CA GLN A 351 17.35 27.20 -10.07
C GLN A 351 16.96 26.78 -8.66
N SER A 352 17.28 27.59 -7.64
CA SER A 352 16.97 27.25 -6.24
C SER A 352 15.53 27.54 -5.87
N LYS A 353 14.82 26.51 -5.35
CA LYS A 353 13.45 26.62 -4.81
C LYS A 353 13.36 27.68 -3.71
N SER A 354 14.31 27.67 -2.76
CA SER A 354 14.35 28.60 -1.63
C SER A 354 14.55 30.05 -2.08
N ALA A 355 15.48 30.27 -3.02
CA ALA A 355 15.76 31.63 -3.57
C ALA A 355 14.52 32.16 -4.33
N ARG A 356 13.87 31.35 -5.14
CA ARG A 356 12.61 31.72 -5.82
C ARG A 356 11.49 32.02 -4.83
N GLY A 357 11.29 31.14 -3.84
CA GLY A 357 10.28 31.31 -2.80
C GLY A 357 10.47 32.60 -2.02
N LYS A 358 11.71 32.99 -1.69
CA LYS A 358 12.02 34.25 -1.03
C LYS A 358 11.66 35.45 -1.91
N LYS A 359 12.08 35.47 -3.19
CA LYS A 359 11.75 36.57 -4.11
C LYS A 359 10.23 36.71 -4.30
N MET A 360 9.50 35.60 -4.39
CA MET A 360 8.04 35.63 -4.47
C MET A 360 7.39 36.17 -3.20
N ALA A 361 7.91 35.84 -2.02
CA ALA A 361 7.45 36.35 -0.74
C ALA A 361 7.74 37.86 -0.60
N ASP A 362 8.97 38.29 -0.94
CA ASP A 362 9.35 39.70 -0.91
C ASP A 362 8.47 40.53 -1.86
N LEU A 363 8.16 40.00 -3.06
CA LEU A 363 7.26 40.67 -4.02
C LEU A 363 5.83 40.74 -3.50
N LYS A 364 5.32 39.66 -2.88
CA LYS A 364 4.00 39.62 -2.25
C LYS A 364 3.89 40.70 -1.19
N ASP A 365 4.88 40.81 -0.31
CA ASP A 365 4.89 41.78 0.77
C ASP A 365 4.93 43.22 0.22
N ALA A 366 5.69 43.48 -0.84
CA ALA A 366 5.74 44.76 -1.52
C ALA A 366 4.41 45.18 -2.15
N VAL A 367 3.73 44.23 -2.87
CA VAL A 367 2.41 44.48 -3.46
C VAL A 367 1.37 44.78 -2.38
N PHE A 368 1.41 44.06 -1.25
CA PHE A 368 0.48 44.28 -0.16
C PHE A 368 0.72 45.59 0.56
N ALA A 369 1.99 46.04 0.68
CA ALA A 369 2.34 47.37 1.23
C ALA A 369 1.82 48.49 0.32
N GLU A 370 2.02 48.41 -0.99
CA GLU A 370 1.53 49.39 -1.97
C GLU A 370 0.00 49.48 -1.98
N LEU A 371 -0.72 48.32 -1.85
CA LEU A 371 -2.16 48.34 -1.78
C LEU A 371 -2.66 48.97 -0.50
N ALA A 372 -1.95 48.75 0.63
CA ALA A 372 -2.26 49.40 1.91
C ALA A 372 -1.99 50.92 1.91
N GLU A 373 -0.96 51.37 1.20
CA GLU A 373 -0.67 52.81 1.01
C GLU A 373 -1.70 53.48 0.10
N ALA A 374 -2.10 52.81 -0.99
CA ALA A 374 -3.15 53.30 -1.87
C ALA A 374 -4.51 53.43 -1.14
N LEU A 375 -4.81 52.54 -0.17
CA LEU A 375 -5.97 52.63 0.66
C LEU A 375 -5.93 53.88 1.58
N ALA A 376 -4.76 54.21 2.14
CA ALA A 376 -4.60 55.38 3.02
C ALA A 376 -4.71 56.69 2.22
N THR A 377 -4.07 56.74 1.04
CA THR A 377 -4.13 57.97 0.17
C THR A 377 -5.50 58.21 -0.44
N ALA A 378 -6.28 57.15 -0.72
CA ALA A 378 -7.67 57.30 -1.19
C ALA A 378 -8.60 58.01 -0.16
N ARG A 379 -8.32 57.88 1.12
CA ARG A 379 -9.03 58.54 2.20
C ARG A 379 -8.71 60.05 2.24
N ASP A 380 -7.43 60.41 2.12
CA ASP A 380 -6.97 61.79 2.16
C ASP A 380 -7.49 62.59 0.95
N ALA A 381 -7.74 61.91 -0.19
CA ALA A 381 -8.35 62.48 -1.38
C ALA A 381 -9.88 62.73 -1.25
N GLU A 382 -10.60 61.95 -0.47
CA GLU A 382 -12.02 62.14 -0.19
C GLU A 382 -12.26 63.28 0.81
N GLU A 383 -11.34 63.56 1.73
CA GLU A 383 -11.40 64.68 2.67
C GLU A 383 -10.95 66.03 2.04
N ALA A 384 -10.35 65.98 0.83
CA ALA A 384 -9.93 67.19 0.11
C ALA A 384 -11.05 67.71 -0.83
N PRO A 385 -11.23 69.02 -0.99
CA PRO A 385 -12.17 69.54 -1.97
C PRO A 385 -11.82 69.09 -3.39
N PRO A 386 -12.79 68.86 -4.30
CA PRO A 386 -12.57 68.26 -5.61
C PRO A 386 -11.69 69.12 -6.49
N THR A 387 -10.40 68.99 -6.44
CA THR A 387 -9.46 69.53 -7.43
C THR A 387 -9.19 68.41 -8.45
N ALA A 388 -9.24 68.78 -9.74
CA ALA A 388 -9.01 67.87 -10.85
C ALA A 388 -7.77 66.99 -10.58
N GLY A 389 -7.94 65.67 -10.62
CA GLY A 389 -6.88 64.69 -10.39
C GLY A 389 -5.70 64.90 -11.31
N PRO A 390 -4.48 64.53 -10.92
CA PRO A 390 -3.29 64.73 -11.74
C PRO A 390 -3.42 64.06 -13.09
N PRO A 391 -3.19 64.73 -14.21
CA PRO A 391 -3.20 64.17 -15.52
C PRO A 391 -1.97 63.24 -15.66
N GLY A 392 -2.24 61.92 -15.77
CA GLY A 392 -1.21 60.93 -16.01
C GLY A 392 -1.20 59.70 -15.06
N ALA A 393 -2.32 59.43 -14.37
CA ALA A 393 -2.47 58.20 -13.60
C ALA A 393 -2.30 56.99 -14.54
N SER A 394 -1.39 56.05 -14.21
CA SER A 394 -1.21 54.84 -14.99
C SER A 394 -2.50 53.97 -14.86
N VAL A 395 -2.75 53.14 -15.89
CA VAL A 395 -3.91 52.20 -15.87
C VAL A 395 -3.94 51.37 -14.59
N SER A 396 -2.82 51.05 -13.99
CA SER A 396 -2.70 50.35 -12.72
C SER A 396 -3.25 51.15 -11.52
N SER A 397 -3.04 52.47 -11.48
CA SER A 397 -3.49 53.30 -10.39
C SER A 397 -5.03 53.48 -10.40
N GLN A 398 -5.65 53.59 -11.58
CA GLN A 398 -7.09 53.66 -11.73
C GLN A 398 -7.74 52.34 -11.28
N THR A 399 -7.22 51.15 -11.72
CA THR A 399 -7.75 49.85 -11.31
C THR A 399 -7.67 49.62 -9.79
N VAL A 400 -6.59 50.05 -9.15
CA VAL A 400 -6.43 49.99 -7.69
C VAL A 400 -7.42 50.89 -6.99
N SER A 401 -7.61 52.12 -7.47
CA SER A 401 -8.60 53.06 -6.90
C SER A 401 -10.03 52.56 -7.02
N ASP A 402 -10.39 52.00 -8.19
CA ASP A 402 -11.72 51.41 -8.42
C ASP A 402 -11.95 50.20 -7.52
N ALA A 403 -10.91 49.35 -7.32
CA ALA A 403 -10.99 48.22 -6.41
C ALA A 403 -11.20 48.66 -4.96
N ILE A 404 -10.47 49.68 -4.49
CA ILE A 404 -10.64 50.24 -3.14
C ILE A 404 -12.05 50.80 -2.94
N ALA A 405 -12.58 51.51 -3.93
CA ALA A 405 -13.94 52.04 -3.90
C ALA A 405 -15.00 50.91 -3.77
N LYS A 406 -14.83 49.82 -4.53
CA LYS A 406 -15.70 48.65 -4.46
C LYS A 406 -15.63 47.95 -3.10
N VAL A 407 -14.43 47.77 -2.54
CA VAL A 407 -14.23 47.14 -1.21
C VAL A 407 -14.87 48.04 -0.14
N ARG A 408 -14.71 49.37 -0.22
CA ARG A 408 -15.30 50.31 0.71
C ARG A 408 -16.83 50.26 0.64
N ALA A 409 -17.40 50.29 -0.56
CA ALA A 409 -18.86 50.15 -0.76
C ALA A 409 -19.40 48.81 -0.19
N ALA A 410 -18.68 47.73 -0.32
CA ALA A 410 -19.06 46.44 0.23
C ALA A 410 -18.92 46.35 1.76
N ALA A 411 -17.91 47.01 2.32
CA ALA A 411 -17.73 47.09 3.79
C ALA A 411 -18.80 47.92 4.50
N GLY A 412 -19.50 48.79 3.79
CA GLY A 412 -20.55 49.71 4.31
C GLY A 412 -20.08 51.14 4.44
N ALA A 413 -21.02 52.10 4.34
CA ALA A 413 -20.73 53.52 4.32
C ALA A 413 -20.01 54.04 5.59
N ASP A 414 -20.19 53.35 6.71
CA ASP A 414 -19.62 53.72 8.02
C ASP A 414 -18.38 52.89 8.40
N ALA A 415 -17.85 52.07 7.46
CA ALA A 415 -16.70 51.20 7.76
C ALA A 415 -15.42 52.04 7.88
N ASP A 416 -14.73 51.91 9.01
CA ASP A 416 -13.42 52.50 9.21
C ASP A 416 -12.33 51.76 8.38
N ASP A 417 -11.17 52.41 8.21
CA ASP A 417 -10.03 51.83 7.47
C ASP A 417 -9.55 50.49 8.07
N ALA A 418 -9.75 50.29 9.37
CA ALA A 418 -9.34 49.04 10.01
C ALA A 418 -10.26 47.87 9.59
N ALA A 419 -11.57 48.14 9.46
CA ALA A 419 -12.56 47.20 8.96
C ALA A 419 -12.29 46.85 7.49
N ILE A 420 -12.00 47.89 6.66
CA ILE A 420 -11.67 47.70 5.25
C ILE A 420 -10.38 46.89 5.07
N ARG A 421 -9.31 47.23 5.79
CA ARG A 421 -8.05 46.47 5.79
C ARG A 421 -8.27 45.01 6.24
N LYS A 422 -9.13 44.80 7.23
CA LYS A 422 -9.46 43.46 7.71
C LYS A 422 -10.21 42.67 6.63
N ALA A 423 -11.19 43.27 5.96
CA ALA A 423 -11.92 42.64 4.86
C ALA A 423 -10.99 42.30 3.70
N MET A 424 -10.11 43.21 3.27
CA MET A 424 -9.13 42.96 2.22
C MET A 424 -8.14 41.84 2.57
N LYS A 425 -7.65 41.78 3.80
CA LYS A 425 -6.64 40.84 4.26
C LYS A 425 -7.05 39.39 4.04
N HIS A 426 -8.33 39.08 4.13
CA HIS A 426 -8.85 37.75 3.86
C HIS A 426 -8.67 37.28 2.41
N HIS A 427 -8.65 38.21 1.46
CA HIS A 427 -8.59 37.92 0.03
C HIS A 427 -7.20 38.04 -0.55
N LEU A 428 -6.24 38.70 0.16
CA LEU A 428 -4.92 39.03 -0.39
C LEU A 428 -4.10 37.81 -0.82
N ASP A 429 -4.01 36.76 0.00
CA ASP A 429 -3.24 35.56 -0.33
C ASP A 429 -3.83 34.84 -1.54
N GLY A 430 -5.15 34.72 -1.61
CA GLY A 430 -5.86 34.16 -2.76
C GLY A 430 -5.71 34.99 -4.03
N ALA A 431 -5.77 36.33 -3.91
CA ALA A 431 -5.59 37.28 -4.99
C ALA A 431 -4.14 37.23 -5.57
N TYR A 432 -3.13 37.13 -4.70
CA TYR A 432 -1.75 36.98 -5.12
C TYR A 432 -1.50 35.64 -5.84
N LEU A 433 -2.04 34.54 -5.31
CA LEU A 433 -1.98 33.24 -5.98
C LEU A 433 -2.67 33.26 -7.35
N HIS A 434 -3.82 33.94 -7.45
CA HIS A 434 -4.51 34.18 -8.74
C HIS A 434 -3.62 34.97 -9.72
N ALA A 435 -2.98 36.05 -9.27
CA ALA A 435 -2.05 36.83 -10.09
C ALA A 435 -0.88 36.00 -10.58
N CYS A 436 -0.27 35.19 -9.69
CA CYS A 436 0.79 34.25 -10.05
C CYS A 436 0.35 33.26 -11.15
N SER A 437 -0.84 32.67 -10.97
CA SER A 437 -1.41 31.73 -11.94
C SER A 437 -1.72 32.41 -13.28
N ARG A 438 -2.31 33.61 -13.27
CA ARG A 438 -2.63 34.34 -14.51
C ARG A 438 -1.39 34.71 -15.29
N VAL A 439 -0.37 35.27 -14.64
CA VAL A 439 0.88 35.65 -15.29
C VAL A 439 1.62 34.43 -15.85
N MET A 440 1.62 33.31 -15.11
CA MET A 440 2.20 32.06 -15.62
C MET A 440 1.50 31.59 -16.89
N ARG A 441 0.15 31.59 -16.92
CA ARG A 441 -0.65 31.17 -18.09
C ARG A 441 -0.37 32.07 -19.28
N ASP A 442 -0.43 33.40 -19.07
CA ASP A 442 -0.16 34.38 -20.12
C ASP A 442 1.22 34.17 -20.73
N ARG A 443 2.26 33.92 -19.90
CA ARG A 443 3.61 33.64 -20.35
C ARG A 443 3.71 32.35 -21.15
N VAL A 444 3.17 31.25 -20.62
CA VAL A 444 3.17 29.93 -21.27
C VAL A 444 2.51 30.03 -22.65
N PHE A 445 1.36 30.69 -22.76
CA PHE A 445 0.63 30.81 -24.03
C PHE A 445 1.30 31.81 -25.01
N ALA A 446 1.97 32.84 -24.53
CA ALA A 446 2.59 33.83 -25.39
C ALA A 446 3.97 33.40 -25.92
N THR A 447 4.77 32.75 -25.09
CA THR A 447 6.18 32.47 -25.37
C THR A 447 6.53 30.97 -25.44
N GLY A 448 5.67 30.08 -25.00
CA GLY A 448 5.99 28.66 -24.81
C GLY A 448 7.03 28.39 -23.72
N THR A 449 7.31 29.41 -22.87
CA THR A 449 8.35 29.33 -21.83
C THR A 449 7.71 29.25 -20.45
N ARG A 450 8.21 28.33 -19.64
CA ARG A 450 7.73 28.05 -18.27
C ARG A 450 8.35 29.01 -17.25
N VAL A 451 7.87 28.93 -16.01
CA VAL A 451 8.32 29.81 -14.91
C VAL A 451 9.79 29.62 -14.50
N ASP A 452 10.44 28.58 -14.94
CA ASP A 452 11.87 28.29 -14.72
C ASP A 452 12.72 28.38 -16.00
N GLY A 453 12.17 28.92 -17.09
CA GLY A 453 12.85 29.11 -18.37
C GLY A 453 12.80 27.91 -19.31
N ARG A 454 12.33 26.71 -18.84
CA ARG A 454 12.19 25.52 -19.69
C ARG A 454 11.11 25.67 -20.76
N GLY A 455 11.28 24.97 -21.87
CA GLY A 455 10.23 24.73 -22.85
C GLY A 455 9.17 23.73 -22.33
N LEU A 456 8.06 23.59 -23.05
CA LEU A 456 6.90 22.78 -22.60
C LEU A 456 7.24 21.29 -22.47
N ASP A 457 8.01 20.71 -23.39
CA ASP A 457 8.43 19.30 -23.41
C ASP A 457 9.75 19.04 -22.64
N GLU A 458 10.36 20.09 -22.11
CA GLU A 458 11.65 19.97 -21.46
C GLU A 458 11.52 19.47 -20.02
N ILE A 459 12.33 18.46 -19.69
CA ILE A 459 12.40 17.89 -18.34
C ILE A 459 13.55 18.53 -17.55
N ARG A 460 13.45 18.52 -16.22
CA ARG A 460 14.52 19.00 -15.33
C ARG A 460 15.79 18.16 -15.52
N PRO A 461 16.97 18.71 -15.20
CA PRO A 461 18.21 17.93 -15.18
C PRO A 461 18.06 16.69 -14.29
N LEU A 462 18.55 15.54 -14.77
CA LEU A 462 18.48 14.27 -14.08
C LEU A 462 19.87 13.84 -13.59
N ALA A 463 19.93 13.31 -12.37
CA ALA A 463 21.10 12.58 -11.87
C ALA A 463 20.65 11.28 -11.23
N ALA A 464 21.40 10.20 -11.48
CA ALA A 464 21.07 8.87 -11.01
C ALA A 464 22.33 8.14 -10.56
N ALA A 465 22.26 7.44 -9.41
CA ALA A 465 23.35 6.62 -8.91
C ALA A 465 22.77 5.35 -8.26
N ALA A 466 23.46 4.23 -8.47
CA ALA A 466 23.16 2.96 -7.81
C ALA A 466 24.30 2.59 -6.83
N THR A 467 24.04 1.67 -5.92
CA THR A 467 25.01 1.21 -4.89
C THR A 467 25.56 2.35 -4.04
N VAL A 468 24.65 3.23 -3.59
CA VAL A 468 25.05 4.42 -2.82
C VAL A 468 25.26 4.12 -1.32
N LEU A 469 24.77 2.98 -0.83
CA LEU A 469 24.92 2.54 0.55
C LEU A 469 25.62 1.17 0.63
N PRO A 470 26.60 1.00 1.52
CA PRO A 470 27.51 -0.15 1.47
C PRO A 470 26.91 -1.46 2.00
N VAL A 471 25.94 -1.44 2.91
CA VAL A 471 25.44 -2.64 3.62
C VAL A 471 24.07 -3.10 3.16
N THR A 472 23.34 -2.23 2.47
CA THR A 472 21.99 -2.54 1.97
C THR A 472 22.03 -3.59 0.86
N HIS A 473 20.93 -4.33 0.67
CA HIS A 473 20.86 -5.33 -0.40
C HIS A 473 20.88 -4.67 -1.79
N GLY A 474 20.25 -3.50 -1.91
CA GLY A 474 20.35 -2.59 -3.04
C GLY A 474 20.01 -1.17 -2.60
N SER A 475 20.59 -0.18 -3.26
CA SER A 475 20.35 1.23 -2.95
C SER A 475 20.54 2.11 -4.18
N SER A 476 19.80 3.20 -4.23
CA SER A 476 19.89 4.17 -5.31
C SER A 476 19.57 5.57 -4.83
N LEU A 477 20.15 6.56 -5.52
CA LEU A 477 19.81 7.96 -5.40
C LEU A 477 19.33 8.44 -6.77
N PHE A 478 18.14 9.01 -6.82
CA PHE A 478 17.60 9.62 -8.03
C PHE A 478 17.23 11.07 -7.78
N GLU A 479 17.70 11.93 -8.65
CA GLU A 479 17.49 13.37 -8.54
C GLU A 479 16.91 13.92 -9.85
N ARG A 480 16.00 14.85 -9.70
CA ARG A 480 15.30 15.55 -10.76
C ARG A 480 15.20 17.03 -10.38
N GLY A 481 16.14 17.87 -10.88
CA GLY A 481 16.33 19.23 -10.37
C GLY A 481 16.42 19.23 -8.84
N ASN A 482 15.60 20.02 -8.15
CA ASN A 482 15.54 20.07 -6.69
C ASN A 482 14.59 19.03 -6.08
N THR A 483 14.42 17.87 -6.69
CA THR A 483 13.66 16.75 -6.11
C THR A 483 14.55 15.51 -6.09
N GLN A 484 14.89 15.04 -4.89
CA GLN A 484 15.81 13.93 -4.67
C GLN A 484 15.17 12.86 -3.80
N THR A 485 15.36 11.60 -4.16
CA THR A 485 14.89 10.43 -3.41
C THR A 485 16.00 9.41 -3.26
N LEU A 486 16.26 9.00 -2.02
CA LEU A 486 17.11 7.87 -1.66
C LEU A 486 16.23 6.64 -1.49
N ALA A 487 16.46 5.59 -2.28
CA ALA A 487 15.74 4.33 -2.14
C ALA A 487 16.67 3.21 -1.69
N THR A 488 16.12 2.33 -0.82
CA THR A 488 16.78 1.09 -0.41
C THR A 488 15.86 -0.09 -0.65
N ALA A 489 16.41 -1.20 -1.13
CA ALA A 489 15.73 -2.46 -1.30
C ALA A 489 16.23 -3.47 -0.28
N THR A 490 15.31 -4.08 0.45
CA THR A 490 15.58 -5.19 1.37
C THR A 490 14.85 -6.42 0.89
N ILE A 491 15.59 -7.48 0.60
CA ILE A 491 15.05 -8.77 0.18
C ILE A 491 14.84 -9.62 1.42
N GLY A 492 13.68 -10.26 1.52
CA GLY A 492 13.30 -11.19 2.57
C GLY A 492 12.82 -12.53 2.02
N SER A 493 12.54 -13.47 2.90
CA SER A 493 11.91 -14.75 2.57
C SER A 493 10.41 -14.59 2.30
N LEU A 494 9.76 -15.61 1.77
CA LEU A 494 8.30 -15.64 1.64
C LEU A 494 7.56 -15.63 3.01
N ASN A 495 8.26 -15.82 4.13
CA ASN A 495 7.68 -15.64 5.45
C ASN A 495 7.55 -14.17 5.85
N ASP A 496 8.29 -13.28 5.17
CA ASP A 496 8.32 -11.83 5.42
C ASP A 496 7.31 -11.06 4.58
N VAL A 497 6.45 -11.75 3.81
CA VAL A 497 5.36 -11.11 3.06
C VAL A 497 4.41 -10.38 3.98
N GLN A 498 3.92 -9.24 3.55
CA GLN A 498 2.88 -8.53 4.29
C GLN A 498 1.56 -9.31 4.16
N ARG A 499 1.03 -9.77 5.29
CA ARG A 499 -0.32 -10.33 5.35
C ARG A 499 -1.34 -9.21 5.34
N LEU A 500 -2.27 -9.28 4.41
CA LEU A 500 -3.32 -8.28 4.27
C LEU A 500 -4.56 -8.78 5.02
N ASP A 501 -4.95 -8.07 6.08
CA ASP A 501 -6.26 -8.27 6.72
C ASP A 501 -7.32 -7.52 5.90
N ALA A 502 -7.39 -7.84 4.61
CA ALA A 502 -8.37 -7.28 3.70
C ALA A 502 -9.52 -8.26 3.51
N PRO A 503 -10.77 -7.78 3.45
CA PRO A 503 -11.92 -8.64 3.22
C PRO A 503 -11.95 -9.20 1.79
N VAL A 504 -11.31 -8.52 0.84
CA VAL A 504 -11.25 -8.85 -0.59
C VAL A 504 -9.83 -8.58 -1.11
N GLY A 505 -9.41 -9.34 -2.11
CA GLY A 505 -8.09 -9.24 -2.73
C GLY A 505 -7.10 -10.26 -2.18
N PRO A 506 -5.83 -10.17 -2.59
CA PRO A 506 -4.82 -11.15 -2.21
C PRO A 506 -4.55 -11.12 -0.70
N ASP A 507 -4.37 -12.30 -0.11
CA ASP A 507 -4.07 -12.45 1.32
C ASP A 507 -2.67 -11.93 1.68
N ASN A 508 -1.77 -11.87 0.70
CA ASN A 508 -0.36 -11.54 0.92
C ASN A 508 0.17 -10.61 -0.17
N LYS A 509 1.09 -9.73 0.24
CA LYS A 509 1.79 -8.81 -0.65
C LYS A 509 3.30 -9.02 -0.56
N ARG A 510 3.95 -9.32 -1.70
CA ARG A 510 5.39 -9.60 -1.80
C ARG A 510 6.24 -8.34 -1.92
N LEU A 511 5.76 -7.31 -2.63
CA LEU A 511 6.39 -6.00 -2.70
C LEU A 511 5.72 -5.08 -1.71
N MET A 512 6.50 -4.50 -0.82
CA MET A 512 6.09 -3.50 0.15
C MET A 512 6.88 -2.23 -0.09
N LEU A 513 6.24 -1.07 -0.14
CA LEU A 513 6.93 0.20 -0.30
C LEU A 513 6.53 1.17 0.82
N HIS A 514 7.52 1.62 1.57
CA HIS A 514 7.38 2.70 2.52
C HIS A 514 7.90 4.00 1.90
N TYR A 515 7.02 4.96 1.75
CA TYR A 515 7.35 6.30 1.27
C TYR A 515 7.41 7.26 2.46
N ALA A 516 8.54 7.91 2.65
CA ALA A 516 8.75 8.91 3.68
C ALA A 516 8.92 10.31 3.05
N PHE A 517 8.21 11.28 3.62
CA PHE A 517 8.27 12.67 3.21
C PHE A 517 8.53 13.57 4.43
N PRO A 518 9.77 13.57 4.94
CA PRO A 518 10.10 14.34 6.13
C PRO A 518 10.05 15.85 5.86
N SER A 519 9.74 16.63 6.90
CA SER A 519 9.56 18.08 6.79
C SER A 519 10.80 18.83 6.28
N PHE A 520 12.00 18.31 6.56
CA PHE A 520 13.24 18.91 6.06
C PHE A 520 13.35 18.87 4.53
N SER A 521 12.65 17.96 3.84
CA SER A 521 12.66 17.89 2.37
C SER A 521 12.04 19.11 1.69
N ILE A 522 11.28 19.91 2.42
CA ILE A 522 10.66 21.14 1.95
C ILE A 522 11.02 22.38 2.78
N ASP A 523 12.07 22.28 3.62
CA ASP A 523 12.54 23.34 4.52
C ASP A 523 11.48 23.75 5.58
N GLU A 524 10.72 22.76 6.10
CA GLU A 524 9.77 22.97 7.19
C GLU A 524 10.22 22.28 8.48
N THR A 525 9.73 22.79 9.61
CA THR A 525 9.92 22.15 10.92
C THR A 525 8.97 20.96 11.08
N PRO A 526 9.36 19.89 11.81
CA PRO A 526 8.52 18.71 11.99
C PRO A 526 7.15 19.04 12.59
N ARG A 527 6.09 18.57 11.96
CA ARG A 527 4.73 18.58 12.53
C ARG A 527 4.56 17.34 13.41
N ARG A 528 3.93 17.48 14.57
CA ARG A 528 3.58 16.34 15.41
C ARG A 528 2.40 15.60 14.78
N GLY A 529 2.61 14.32 14.41
CA GLY A 529 1.57 13.48 13.80
C GLY A 529 2.15 12.15 13.32
N GLY A 530 1.27 11.18 12.99
CA GLY A 530 1.62 9.94 12.30
C GLY A 530 1.74 10.15 10.79
N LEU A 531 1.83 9.03 10.02
CA LEU A 531 1.83 9.03 8.56
C LEU A 531 0.63 9.82 8.01
N SER A 532 0.91 10.73 7.09
CA SER A 532 -0.14 11.53 6.45
C SER A 532 -0.87 10.70 5.37
N ARG A 533 -2.14 11.04 5.08
CA ARG A 533 -2.89 10.46 3.95
C ARG A 533 -2.15 10.65 2.62
N ARG A 534 -1.33 11.70 2.50
CA ARG A 534 -0.51 11.99 1.33
C ARG A 534 0.61 10.96 1.19
N GLU A 535 1.33 10.65 2.27
CA GLU A 535 2.41 9.65 2.26
C GLU A 535 1.89 8.26 1.91
N ILE A 536 0.75 7.85 2.48
CA ILE A 536 0.08 6.59 2.13
C ILE A 536 -0.28 6.57 0.64
N GLY A 537 -0.85 7.65 0.10
CA GLY A 537 -1.24 7.74 -1.31
C GLY A 537 -0.06 7.72 -2.27
N HIS A 538 1.03 8.45 -1.97
CA HIS A 538 2.25 8.47 -2.78
C HIS A 538 2.98 7.13 -2.74
N GLY A 539 3.07 6.51 -1.55
CA GLY A 539 3.64 5.19 -1.38
C GLY A 539 2.88 4.13 -2.17
N ALA A 540 1.55 4.14 -2.08
CA ALA A 540 0.69 3.19 -2.82
C ALA A 540 0.82 3.34 -4.35
N LEU A 541 0.92 4.57 -4.86
CA LEU A 541 1.15 4.80 -6.29
C LEU A 541 2.50 4.22 -6.73
N ALA A 542 3.57 4.50 -5.99
CA ALA A 542 4.90 3.99 -6.30
C ALA A 542 4.95 2.46 -6.21
N GLU A 543 4.36 1.88 -5.17
CA GLU A 543 4.29 0.44 -4.96
C GLU A 543 3.54 -0.28 -6.09
N LYS A 544 2.33 0.18 -6.41
CA LYS A 544 1.51 -0.39 -7.49
C LYS A 544 2.22 -0.30 -8.84
N SER A 545 2.90 0.83 -9.12
CA SER A 545 3.64 1.05 -10.37
C SER A 545 4.82 0.09 -10.54
N LEU A 546 5.50 -0.27 -9.44
CA LEU A 546 6.65 -1.18 -9.42
C LEU A 546 6.25 -2.65 -9.30
N ALA A 547 5.10 -2.95 -8.68
CA ALA A 547 4.66 -4.32 -8.43
C ALA A 547 4.49 -5.12 -9.73
N ALA A 548 4.03 -4.47 -10.80
CA ALA A 548 3.88 -5.07 -12.12
C ALA A 548 5.21 -5.52 -12.77
N ALA A 549 6.35 -4.96 -12.33
CA ALA A 549 7.66 -5.36 -12.85
C ALA A 549 8.26 -6.56 -12.10
N LEU A 550 7.71 -6.92 -10.93
CA LEU A 550 8.24 -7.99 -10.10
C LEU A 550 7.98 -9.37 -10.74
N PRO A 551 8.97 -10.27 -10.83
CA PRO A 551 8.76 -11.62 -11.34
C PRO A 551 7.82 -12.45 -10.45
N CYS A 552 7.18 -13.48 -11.00
CA CYS A 552 6.32 -14.38 -10.24
C CYS A 552 7.08 -15.10 -9.12
N SER A 553 6.34 -15.60 -8.11
CA SER A 553 6.93 -16.30 -6.95
C SER A 553 7.74 -17.54 -7.32
N ASP A 554 7.32 -18.25 -8.35
CA ASP A 554 7.99 -19.49 -8.79
C ASP A 554 9.34 -19.21 -9.44
N ALA A 555 9.44 -18.08 -10.16
CA ALA A 555 10.69 -17.65 -10.79
C ALA A 555 11.64 -16.96 -9.79
N TRP A 556 11.08 -16.26 -8.78
CA TRP A 556 11.87 -15.49 -7.82
C TRP A 556 11.18 -15.50 -6.43
N PRO A 557 11.49 -16.49 -5.55
CA PRO A 557 10.73 -16.76 -4.33
C PRO A 557 11.16 -15.87 -3.14
N PHE A 558 11.12 -14.57 -3.31
CA PHE A 558 11.45 -13.61 -2.28
C PHE A 558 10.34 -12.57 -2.09
N ALA A 559 10.28 -12.00 -0.91
CA ALA A 559 9.60 -10.75 -0.62
C ALA A 559 10.58 -9.58 -0.71
N VAL A 560 10.11 -8.40 -1.06
CA VAL A 560 10.92 -7.18 -1.13
C VAL A 560 10.24 -6.06 -0.36
N ARG A 561 11.01 -5.37 0.46
CA ARG A 561 10.62 -4.10 1.04
C ARG A 561 11.48 -2.98 0.48
N LEU A 562 10.83 -2.04 -0.20
CA LEU A 562 11.42 -0.77 -0.60
C LEU A 562 11.20 0.29 0.48
N ASN A 563 12.22 1.08 0.76
CA ASN A 563 12.10 2.31 1.54
C ASN A 563 12.54 3.46 0.64
N ALA A 564 11.65 4.40 0.37
CA ALA A 564 11.90 5.56 -0.48
C ALA A 564 11.79 6.82 0.38
N GLU A 565 12.94 7.44 0.67
CA GLU A 565 13.05 8.64 1.47
C GLU A 565 13.27 9.85 0.57
N THR A 566 12.31 10.77 0.58
CA THR A 566 12.44 12.04 -0.13
C THR A 566 13.32 12.97 0.67
N THR A 567 14.54 13.23 0.18
CA THR A 567 15.51 14.10 0.85
C THR A 567 15.35 15.56 0.48
N GLU A 568 14.89 15.83 -0.76
CA GLU A 568 14.52 17.17 -1.24
C GLU A 568 13.26 17.09 -2.12
N SER A 569 12.41 18.12 -2.11
CA SER A 569 11.21 18.14 -2.95
C SER A 569 10.87 19.51 -3.50
N ASN A 570 10.76 19.57 -4.82
CA ASN A 570 10.20 20.66 -5.60
C ASN A 570 9.19 20.13 -6.64
N GLY A 571 8.23 19.30 -6.17
CA GLY A 571 7.23 18.66 -7.01
C GLY A 571 7.63 17.28 -7.54
N SER A 572 6.63 16.42 -7.76
CA SER A 572 6.76 15.05 -8.33
C SER A 572 7.66 14.09 -7.55
N SER A 573 7.71 14.21 -6.22
CA SER A 573 8.52 13.33 -5.36
C SER A 573 8.09 11.85 -5.43
N SER A 574 6.80 11.56 -5.61
CA SER A 574 6.32 10.18 -5.81
C SER A 574 6.86 9.55 -7.11
N MET A 575 7.03 10.36 -8.17
CA MET A 575 7.60 9.89 -9.44
C MET A 575 9.12 9.65 -9.33
N ALA A 576 9.83 10.49 -8.55
CA ALA A 576 11.22 10.24 -8.20
C ALA A 576 11.37 8.95 -7.36
N ALA A 577 10.42 8.66 -6.44
CA ALA A 577 10.42 7.44 -5.67
C ALA A 577 10.20 6.17 -6.52
N VAL A 578 9.39 6.23 -7.58
CA VAL A 578 9.28 5.12 -8.56
C VAL A 578 10.61 4.88 -9.25
N CYS A 579 11.26 5.92 -9.76
CA CYS A 579 12.54 5.80 -10.47
C CYS A 579 13.63 5.25 -9.53
N ALA A 580 13.79 5.84 -8.35
CA ALA A 580 14.75 5.37 -7.36
C ALA A 580 14.45 3.92 -6.93
N GLY A 581 13.18 3.58 -6.66
CA GLY A 581 12.76 2.24 -6.31
C GLY A 581 13.08 1.21 -7.39
N SER A 582 12.85 1.54 -8.67
CA SER A 582 13.20 0.68 -9.81
C SER A 582 14.71 0.41 -9.86
N MET A 583 15.53 1.44 -9.67
CA MET A 583 16.99 1.30 -9.65
C MET A 583 17.48 0.48 -8.44
N ALA A 584 16.90 0.70 -7.26
CA ALA A 584 17.24 -0.05 -6.05
C ALA A 584 16.87 -1.55 -6.18
N LEU A 585 15.76 -1.88 -6.87
CA LEU A 585 15.39 -3.26 -7.19
C LEU A 585 16.44 -3.92 -8.09
N MET A 586 16.88 -3.23 -9.16
CA MET A 586 17.93 -3.74 -10.04
C MET A 586 19.28 -3.89 -9.32
N ASP A 587 19.62 -2.94 -8.46
CA ASP A 587 20.86 -3.00 -7.65
C ASP A 587 20.83 -4.16 -6.65
N ALA A 588 19.66 -4.48 -6.10
CA ALA A 588 19.48 -5.66 -5.23
C ALA A 588 19.51 -7.00 -5.99
N GLY A 589 19.51 -6.97 -7.31
CA GLY A 589 19.48 -8.18 -8.16
C GLY A 589 18.07 -8.78 -8.34
N VAL A 590 17.02 -8.00 -8.12
CA VAL A 590 15.65 -8.40 -8.48
C VAL A 590 15.56 -8.44 -10.01
N PRO A 591 15.21 -9.57 -10.63
CA PRO A 591 15.27 -9.71 -12.07
C PRO A 591 14.07 -9.06 -12.78
N ILE A 592 13.92 -7.75 -12.60
CA ILE A 592 12.97 -6.97 -13.38
C ILE A 592 13.51 -6.76 -14.80
N PRO A 593 12.70 -6.96 -15.84
CA PRO A 593 13.17 -6.98 -17.23
C PRO A 593 13.56 -5.58 -17.74
N GLU A 594 12.87 -4.54 -17.31
CA GLU A 594 13.05 -3.15 -17.75
C GLU A 594 12.91 -2.21 -16.54
N HIS A 595 13.52 -1.02 -16.62
CA HIS A 595 13.26 0.02 -15.66
C HIS A 595 11.81 0.51 -15.73
N VAL A 596 11.26 0.82 -14.57
CA VAL A 596 10.02 1.59 -14.45
C VAL A 596 10.38 3.04 -14.21
N GLY A 597 10.32 3.85 -15.27
CA GLY A 597 10.48 5.30 -15.19
C GLY A 597 9.13 5.97 -14.91
N ALA A 598 9.17 7.17 -14.33
CA ALA A 598 7.94 7.88 -13.99
C ALA A 598 8.06 9.38 -14.19
N ILE A 599 6.97 10.01 -14.62
CA ILE A 599 6.89 11.42 -14.97
C ILE A 599 5.55 12.01 -14.52
N SER A 600 5.50 13.31 -14.30
CA SER A 600 4.29 14.08 -14.06
C SER A 600 4.08 15.07 -15.20
N ILE A 601 2.89 15.09 -15.77
CA ILE A 601 2.48 16.02 -16.81
C ILE A 601 1.50 17.01 -16.22
N GLY A 602 1.83 18.30 -16.33
CA GLY A 602 0.94 19.39 -15.97
C GLY A 602 0.09 19.87 -17.12
N LEU A 603 -0.89 20.68 -16.80
CA LEU A 603 -1.78 21.31 -17.76
C LEU A 603 -2.01 22.77 -17.36
N VAL A 604 -2.03 23.62 -18.35
CA VAL A 604 -2.51 24.99 -18.27
C VAL A 604 -3.60 25.16 -19.31
N THR A 605 -4.79 25.62 -18.88
CA THR A 605 -5.93 25.85 -19.76
C THR A 605 -6.35 27.32 -19.76
N GLU A 606 -6.99 27.73 -20.82
CA GLU A 606 -7.81 28.94 -20.92
C GLU A 606 -9.23 28.50 -21.28
N GLU A 607 -10.18 28.88 -20.46
CA GLU A 607 -11.58 28.54 -20.63
C GLU A 607 -12.37 29.77 -21.05
N ASP A 608 -13.38 29.58 -21.88
CA ASP A 608 -14.37 30.59 -22.21
C ASP A 608 -15.28 30.80 -21.00
N GLU A 609 -15.38 32.05 -20.53
CA GLU A 609 -16.12 32.35 -19.30
C GLU A 609 -17.63 32.07 -19.39
N ALA A 610 -18.20 32.10 -20.59
CA ALA A 610 -19.63 31.93 -20.79
C ALA A 610 -20.03 30.44 -20.91
N THR A 611 -19.17 29.64 -21.56
CA THR A 611 -19.45 28.24 -21.83
C THR A 611 -18.66 27.27 -20.98
N GLY A 612 -17.59 27.74 -20.31
CA GLY A 612 -16.63 26.91 -19.60
C GLY A 612 -15.82 26.00 -20.53
N ALA A 613 -15.92 26.16 -21.85
CA ALA A 613 -15.20 25.32 -22.80
C ALA A 613 -13.70 25.68 -22.82
N VAL A 614 -12.83 24.69 -22.86
CA VAL A 614 -11.38 24.90 -23.02
C VAL A 614 -11.09 25.40 -24.42
N THR A 615 -10.65 26.66 -24.53
CA THR A 615 -10.30 27.32 -25.81
C THR A 615 -8.86 27.10 -26.21
N ARG A 616 -7.96 27.03 -25.22
CA ARG A 616 -6.52 26.81 -25.40
C ARG A 616 -6.00 25.94 -24.26
N HIS A 617 -5.02 25.12 -24.56
CA HIS A 617 -4.31 24.35 -23.54
C HIS A 617 -2.82 24.20 -23.87
N ALA A 618 -2.02 23.95 -22.84
CA ALA A 618 -0.60 23.60 -22.96
C ALA A 618 -0.25 22.53 -21.94
N LEU A 619 0.41 21.47 -22.42
CA LEU A 619 0.92 20.40 -21.56
C LEU A 619 2.35 20.74 -21.13
N LEU A 620 2.66 20.49 -19.86
CA LEU A 620 3.96 20.76 -19.25
C LEU A 620 4.61 19.46 -18.79
N ALA A 621 5.69 19.04 -19.46
CA ALA A 621 6.41 17.83 -19.06
C ALA A 621 7.22 18.08 -17.78
N ASP A 622 7.18 17.16 -16.83
CA ASP A 622 7.97 17.22 -15.58
C ASP A 622 7.75 18.49 -14.76
N ILE A 623 6.53 18.64 -14.22
CA ILE A 623 6.16 19.83 -13.45
C ILE A 623 6.92 19.97 -12.14
N MET A 624 7.22 21.20 -11.79
CA MET A 624 7.73 21.59 -10.49
C MET A 624 6.61 21.96 -9.51
N GLY A 625 6.93 22.11 -8.22
CA GLY A 625 5.94 22.38 -7.18
C GLY A 625 5.12 23.65 -7.39
N LEU A 626 5.69 24.70 -7.98
CA LEU A 626 4.96 25.94 -8.30
C LEU A 626 3.95 25.71 -9.42
N GLU A 627 4.31 24.95 -10.44
CA GLU A 627 3.42 24.59 -11.56
C GLU A 627 2.31 23.63 -11.12
N ASP A 628 2.59 22.73 -10.17
CA ASP A 628 1.55 21.94 -9.51
C ASP A 628 0.54 22.82 -8.78
N VAL A 629 0.99 23.86 -8.06
CA VAL A 629 0.09 24.78 -7.36
C VAL A 629 -0.71 25.68 -8.30
N LEU A 630 -0.11 26.21 -9.36
CA LEU A 630 -0.68 27.22 -10.25
C LEU A 630 -1.43 26.64 -11.47
N GLY A 631 -1.09 25.41 -11.89
CA GLY A 631 -1.68 24.74 -13.03
C GLY A 631 -2.98 24.02 -12.71
N ASP A 632 -3.55 23.32 -13.70
CA ASP A 632 -4.87 22.70 -13.66
C ASP A 632 -4.84 21.21 -13.42
N MET A 633 -3.71 20.55 -13.68
CA MET A 633 -3.56 19.11 -13.64
C MET A 633 -2.18 18.69 -13.11
N ASP A 634 -2.17 17.62 -12.32
CA ASP A 634 -0.98 16.81 -12.04
C ASP A 634 -1.29 15.36 -12.47
N PHE A 635 -0.84 15.00 -13.69
CA PHE A 635 -1.05 13.70 -14.30
C PHE A 635 0.20 12.85 -14.17
N LYS A 636 0.22 11.95 -13.20
CA LYS A 636 1.34 11.08 -12.86
C LYS A 636 1.26 9.79 -13.63
N ILE A 637 2.33 9.46 -14.38
CA ILE A 637 2.39 8.29 -15.24
C ILE A 637 3.72 7.57 -15.00
N ALA A 638 3.62 6.31 -14.61
CA ALA A 638 4.73 5.39 -14.47
C ALA A 638 4.67 4.29 -15.52
N GLY A 639 5.80 3.80 -15.98
CA GLY A 639 5.84 2.69 -16.94
C GLY A 639 7.25 2.36 -17.40
N THR A 640 7.35 1.27 -18.16
CA THR A 640 8.55 0.82 -18.86
C THR A 640 8.63 1.49 -20.25
N ARG A 641 9.61 1.11 -21.06
CA ARG A 641 9.60 1.50 -22.47
C ARG A 641 8.44 0.87 -23.24
N SER A 642 8.03 -0.34 -22.83
CA SER A 642 6.99 -1.14 -23.48
C SER A 642 5.57 -0.66 -23.17
N GLY A 643 5.33 0.02 -22.04
CA GLY A 643 3.99 0.50 -21.68
C GLY A 643 3.86 1.04 -20.26
N ILE A 644 2.66 1.47 -19.94
CA ILE A 644 2.27 2.10 -18.68
C ILE A 644 2.05 1.03 -17.61
N THR A 645 2.58 1.26 -16.41
CA THR A 645 2.38 0.39 -15.23
C THR A 645 1.53 1.03 -14.14
N GLY A 646 1.43 2.36 -14.11
CA GLY A 646 0.63 3.06 -13.11
C GLY A 646 0.25 4.48 -13.55
N ILE A 647 -0.96 4.89 -13.18
CA ILE A 647 -1.49 6.23 -13.46
C ILE A 647 -2.17 6.79 -12.22
N GLN A 648 -2.03 8.10 -12.01
CA GLN A 648 -2.86 8.88 -11.10
C GLN A 648 -3.08 10.27 -11.66
N LEU A 649 -4.35 10.69 -11.77
CA LEU A 649 -4.78 12.02 -12.15
C LEU A 649 -5.29 12.78 -10.94
N ASP A 650 -4.74 13.97 -10.72
CA ASP A 650 -5.28 15.01 -9.82
C ASP A 650 -5.61 16.25 -10.67
N CYS A 651 -6.87 16.70 -10.70
CA CYS A 651 -7.29 17.91 -11.40
C CYS A 651 -7.88 18.95 -10.43
N LYS A 652 -7.79 20.25 -10.80
CA LYS A 652 -8.31 21.36 -10.01
C LYS A 652 -9.56 21.99 -10.61
N PRO A 653 -9.70 22.12 -11.94
CA PRO A 653 -10.94 22.56 -12.57
C PRO A 653 -12.04 21.49 -12.42
N ALA A 654 -13.26 21.86 -12.76
CA ALA A 654 -14.42 20.96 -12.78
C ALA A 654 -14.32 19.85 -13.87
N GLY A 655 -13.12 19.27 -13.99
CA GLY A 655 -12.79 18.21 -14.93
C GLY A 655 -12.04 18.68 -16.17
N ILE A 656 -11.42 17.73 -16.86
CA ILE A 656 -10.55 17.93 -18.03
C ILE A 656 -11.13 17.11 -19.19
N PRO A 657 -11.21 17.68 -20.43
CA PRO A 657 -11.62 16.93 -21.61
C PRO A 657 -10.73 15.72 -21.85
N LEU A 658 -11.33 14.56 -22.14
CA LEU A 658 -10.61 13.29 -22.32
C LEU A 658 -9.53 13.38 -23.42
N ALA A 659 -9.76 14.14 -24.47
CA ALA A 659 -8.81 14.33 -25.57
C ALA A 659 -7.46 14.88 -25.08
N ILE A 660 -7.47 15.81 -24.12
CA ILE A 660 -6.24 16.38 -23.52
C ILE A 660 -5.46 15.32 -22.74
N LEU A 661 -6.16 14.41 -22.06
CA LEU A 661 -5.51 13.32 -21.33
C LEU A 661 -4.83 12.33 -22.28
N VAL A 662 -5.46 12.04 -23.44
CA VAL A 662 -4.86 11.17 -24.46
C VAL A 662 -3.59 11.82 -25.04
N GLU A 663 -3.60 13.13 -25.30
CA GLU A 663 -2.39 13.88 -25.72
C GLU A 663 -1.30 13.85 -24.62
N ALA A 664 -1.71 13.98 -23.36
CA ALA A 664 -0.78 13.91 -22.21
C ALA A 664 -0.12 12.52 -22.07
N LEU A 665 -0.77 11.42 -22.44
CA LEU A 665 -0.15 10.09 -22.47
C LEU A 665 1.03 10.03 -23.44
N GLU A 666 0.90 10.61 -24.63
CA GLU A 666 1.99 10.64 -25.63
C GLU A 666 3.16 11.56 -25.19
N THR A 667 2.85 12.70 -24.58
CA THR A 667 3.86 13.58 -23.98
C THR A 667 4.61 12.86 -22.85
N ALA A 668 3.88 12.14 -22.00
CA ALA A 668 4.47 11.34 -20.92
C ALA A 668 5.34 10.21 -21.44
N LYS A 669 4.98 9.55 -22.53
CA LYS A 669 5.78 8.51 -23.18
C LYS A 669 7.16 9.03 -23.60
N ARG A 670 7.20 10.17 -24.30
CA ARG A 670 8.45 10.80 -24.74
C ARG A 670 9.33 11.21 -23.55
N ALA A 671 8.73 11.87 -22.56
CA ALA A 671 9.43 12.34 -21.38
C ALA A 671 9.94 11.18 -20.50
N ARG A 672 9.12 10.13 -20.31
CA ARG A 672 9.47 8.90 -19.57
C ARG A 672 10.65 8.17 -20.23
N GLY A 673 10.71 8.14 -21.56
CA GLY A 673 11.86 7.58 -22.30
C GLY A 673 13.18 8.21 -21.87
N ARG A 674 13.26 9.56 -21.81
CA ARG A 674 14.46 10.29 -21.35
C ARG A 674 14.80 9.98 -19.88
N VAL A 675 13.79 9.81 -19.02
CA VAL A 675 14.01 9.42 -17.62
C VAL A 675 14.65 8.03 -17.56
N ILE A 676 14.14 7.06 -18.33
CA ILE A 676 14.68 5.70 -18.40
C ILE A 676 16.11 5.72 -18.95
N ASP A 677 16.43 6.56 -19.96
CA ASP A 677 17.80 6.71 -20.48
C ASP A 677 18.80 7.08 -19.37
N ALA A 678 18.42 8.01 -18.49
CA ALA A 678 19.26 8.41 -17.35
C ALA A 678 19.41 7.28 -16.30
N MET A 679 18.36 6.51 -16.06
CA MET A 679 18.39 5.35 -15.14
C MET A 679 19.26 4.22 -15.71
N GLU A 680 19.15 3.91 -17.00
CA GLU A 680 19.98 2.90 -17.68
C GLU A 680 21.45 3.28 -17.73
N ALA A 681 21.76 4.58 -17.85
CA ALA A 681 23.14 5.06 -17.77
C ALA A 681 23.79 4.76 -16.40
N ALA A 682 23.00 4.78 -15.31
CA ALA A 682 23.50 4.49 -13.98
C ALA A 682 23.51 2.97 -13.67
N ILE A 683 22.49 2.25 -14.11
CA ILE A 683 22.38 0.78 -13.94
C ILE A 683 21.58 0.19 -15.11
N PRO A 684 22.27 -0.38 -16.13
CA PRO A 684 21.62 -0.77 -17.39
C PRO A 684 20.76 -2.04 -17.29
N ARG A 685 20.94 -2.86 -16.26
CA ARG A 685 20.21 -4.09 -16.00
C ARG A 685 20.25 -4.49 -14.54
N ALA A 686 19.39 -5.40 -14.14
CA ALA A 686 19.46 -6.01 -12.83
C ALA A 686 20.82 -6.72 -12.61
N ARG A 687 21.40 -6.53 -11.43
CA ARG A 687 22.64 -7.19 -11.02
C ARG A 687 22.42 -8.68 -10.89
N ARG A 688 23.43 -9.45 -11.26
CA ARG A 688 23.37 -10.90 -11.28
C ARG A 688 24.10 -11.52 -10.10
N ALA A 689 23.37 -12.33 -9.33
CA ALA A 689 23.90 -13.02 -8.16
C ALA A 689 24.94 -14.09 -8.53
N ASP A 690 24.74 -14.78 -9.67
CA ASP A 690 25.65 -15.80 -10.20
C ASP A 690 26.99 -15.23 -10.69
N LEU A 691 27.02 -13.94 -11.07
CA LEU A 691 28.24 -13.23 -11.44
C LEU A 691 28.88 -12.49 -10.24
N GLY A 692 28.31 -12.57 -9.04
CA GLY A 692 28.83 -11.87 -7.86
C GLY A 692 28.61 -10.36 -7.87
N GLU A 693 27.69 -9.85 -8.70
CA GLU A 693 27.43 -8.41 -8.84
C GLU A 693 26.55 -7.85 -7.72
N VAL A 694 25.79 -8.70 -7.00
CA VAL A 694 24.93 -8.26 -5.91
C VAL A 694 25.68 -8.16 -4.59
N SER A 695 25.18 -7.35 -3.66
CA SER A 695 25.77 -7.14 -2.33
C SER A 695 26.08 -8.47 -1.62
N GLU A 696 27.20 -8.55 -0.91
CA GLU A 696 27.54 -9.69 -0.06
C GLU A 696 26.53 -9.93 1.05
N HIS A 697 25.86 -8.88 1.48
CA HIS A 697 24.81 -8.91 2.51
C HIS A 697 23.45 -9.35 1.98
N SER A 698 23.26 -9.44 0.65
CA SER A 698 21.99 -9.86 0.06
C SER A 698 21.72 -11.33 0.34
N PRO A 699 20.50 -11.71 0.68
CA PRO A 699 20.10 -13.09 0.89
C PRO A 699 20.21 -13.89 -0.43
N ARG A 700 20.35 -15.20 -0.27
CA ARG A 700 20.45 -16.16 -1.34
C ARG A 700 19.42 -17.25 -1.15
N PHE A 701 18.99 -17.83 -2.25
CA PHE A 701 18.08 -18.97 -2.28
C PHE A 701 18.67 -20.08 -3.15
N HIS A 702 18.57 -21.31 -2.67
CA HIS A 702 18.93 -22.51 -3.42
C HIS A 702 17.82 -23.55 -3.26
N ALA A 703 17.35 -24.10 -4.36
CA ALA A 703 16.41 -25.21 -4.35
C ALA A 703 17.14 -26.48 -4.78
N MET A 704 16.94 -27.56 -4.05
CA MET A 704 17.47 -28.87 -4.38
C MET A 704 16.39 -29.93 -4.22
N ASP A 705 16.42 -30.91 -5.11
CA ASP A 705 15.53 -32.06 -5.03
C ASP A 705 16.22 -33.17 -4.22
N ILE A 706 15.49 -33.75 -3.27
CA ILE A 706 15.96 -34.86 -2.45
C ILE A 706 14.98 -36.03 -2.53
N GLU A 707 15.49 -37.22 -2.33
CA GLU A 707 14.66 -38.41 -2.30
C GLU A 707 13.67 -38.34 -1.12
N ALA A 708 12.39 -38.68 -1.36
CA ALA A 708 11.33 -38.60 -0.35
C ALA A 708 11.64 -39.42 0.93
N SER A 709 12.40 -40.50 0.79
CA SER A 709 12.89 -41.35 1.90
C SER A 709 13.81 -40.56 2.86
N LEU A 710 14.55 -39.57 2.38
CA LEU A 710 15.51 -38.76 3.14
C LEU A 710 14.89 -37.52 3.80
N ILE A 711 13.67 -37.15 3.41
CA ILE A 711 12.97 -36.00 4.02
C ILE A 711 12.80 -36.20 5.53
N GLY A 712 12.41 -37.38 5.94
CA GLY A 712 12.27 -37.71 7.38
C GLY A 712 13.57 -37.55 8.16
N LYS A 713 14.71 -37.89 7.52
CA LYS A 713 16.06 -37.76 8.09
C LYS A 713 16.47 -36.28 8.18
N LEU A 714 16.16 -35.49 7.16
CA LEU A 714 16.41 -34.04 7.15
C LEU A 714 15.60 -33.30 8.22
N ILE A 715 14.33 -33.66 8.38
CA ILE A 715 13.47 -33.07 9.43
C ILE A 715 13.95 -33.53 10.82
N GLY A 716 14.24 -34.80 10.97
CA GLY A 716 14.64 -35.40 12.25
C GLY A 716 13.49 -35.51 13.23
N THR A 717 13.70 -36.24 14.34
CA THR A 717 12.68 -36.45 15.38
C THR A 717 12.21 -35.12 15.99
N GLY A 718 10.92 -34.78 15.80
CA GLY A 718 10.35 -33.53 16.28
C GLY A 718 10.94 -32.25 15.63
N GLY A 719 11.53 -32.37 14.45
CA GLY A 719 12.14 -31.25 13.72
C GLY A 719 13.52 -30.86 14.27
N LYS A 720 14.19 -31.71 15.03
CA LYS A 720 15.47 -31.39 15.69
C LYS A 720 16.60 -31.14 14.69
N THR A 721 16.73 -31.99 13.69
CA THR A 721 17.82 -31.90 12.69
C THR A 721 17.71 -30.63 11.87
N ILE A 722 16.53 -30.35 11.30
CA ILE A 722 16.33 -29.13 10.50
C ILE A 722 16.54 -27.86 11.34
N LYS A 723 16.08 -27.82 12.58
CA LYS A 723 16.31 -26.69 13.51
C LYS A 723 17.78 -26.51 13.86
N GLU A 724 18.55 -27.59 14.01
CA GLU A 724 19.98 -27.54 14.26
C GLU A 724 20.74 -26.97 13.07
N ILE A 725 20.40 -27.41 11.85
CA ILE A 725 20.98 -26.85 10.62
C ILE A 725 20.65 -25.36 10.53
N GLN A 726 19.37 -24.98 10.68
CA GLN A 726 18.94 -23.59 10.64
C GLN A 726 19.65 -22.71 11.68
N SER A 727 19.75 -23.18 12.94
CA SER A 727 20.38 -22.40 14.02
C SER A 727 21.89 -22.24 13.85
N SER A 728 22.57 -23.22 13.29
CA SER A 728 24.02 -23.21 13.10
C SER A 728 24.48 -22.51 11.83
N THR A 729 23.61 -22.40 10.81
CA THR A 729 23.91 -21.73 9.54
C THR A 729 23.25 -20.36 9.42
N GLY A 730 22.22 -20.09 10.21
CA GLY A 730 21.35 -18.90 10.06
C GLY A 730 20.40 -18.99 8.85
N ALA A 731 20.36 -20.12 8.13
CA ALA A 731 19.48 -20.31 6.99
C ALA A 731 18.08 -20.74 7.46
N THR A 732 17.07 -20.45 6.63
CA THR A 732 15.69 -20.97 6.76
C THR A 732 15.50 -22.07 5.71
N ILE A 733 15.04 -23.24 6.13
CA ILE A 733 14.84 -24.39 5.26
C ILE A 733 13.36 -24.72 5.20
N SER A 734 12.79 -24.74 3.99
CA SER A 734 11.43 -25.20 3.70
C SER A 734 11.49 -26.56 3.01
N VAL A 735 10.54 -27.42 3.31
CA VAL A 735 10.39 -28.74 2.67
C VAL A 735 9.00 -28.81 2.10
N ASP A 736 8.89 -28.77 0.78
CA ASP A 736 7.62 -28.92 0.09
C ASP A 736 7.35 -30.41 -0.10
N GLN A 737 6.21 -30.85 0.42
CA GLN A 737 5.76 -32.22 0.18
C GLN A 737 5.39 -32.38 -1.30
N PRO A 738 5.64 -33.57 -1.92
CA PRO A 738 5.27 -33.81 -3.29
C PRO A 738 3.77 -33.63 -3.48
N ILE A 739 3.37 -32.72 -4.37
CA ILE A 739 1.99 -32.54 -4.79
C ILE A 739 1.57 -33.79 -5.53
N VAL A 740 0.68 -34.55 -4.94
CA VAL A 740 0.04 -35.73 -5.60
C VAL A 740 -0.81 -35.15 -6.75
N GLY A 741 -0.31 -35.24 -8.00
CA GLY A 741 -1.04 -34.84 -9.20
C GLY A 741 -0.37 -33.78 -10.11
N GLY A 742 0.87 -33.34 -9.83
CA GLY A 742 1.62 -32.45 -10.72
C GLY A 742 2.27 -33.20 -11.91
N PRO A 743 2.71 -32.46 -12.97
CA PRO A 743 3.38 -33.08 -14.13
C PRO A 743 4.65 -33.81 -13.67
N VAL A 744 4.81 -35.03 -14.19
CA VAL A 744 5.78 -36.03 -13.83
C VAL A 744 7.21 -35.52 -13.98
N GLY A 745 7.79 -35.02 -12.87
CA GLY A 745 9.22 -35.08 -12.62
C GLY A 745 9.41 -36.14 -11.55
N ALA A 746 10.21 -37.16 -11.83
CA ALA A 746 10.52 -38.38 -11.06
C ALA A 746 9.63 -38.66 -9.84
N ALA A 747 8.74 -39.61 -9.93
CA ALA A 747 7.91 -40.09 -8.83
C ALA A 747 8.81 -40.42 -7.62
N GLY A 748 8.71 -39.60 -6.54
CA GLY A 748 9.41 -39.82 -5.29
C GLY A 748 10.41 -38.76 -4.81
N ALA A 749 10.58 -37.63 -5.52
CA ALA A 749 11.45 -36.56 -5.06
C ALA A 749 10.67 -35.49 -4.29
N GLY A 750 11.18 -35.02 -3.15
CA GLY A 750 10.72 -33.83 -2.45
C GLY A 750 11.62 -32.65 -2.78
N ARG A 751 11.06 -31.43 -2.79
CA ARG A 751 11.82 -30.20 -3.04
C ARG A 751 12.16 -29.52 -1.72
N VAL A 752 13.44 -29.18 -1.55
CA VAL A 752 13.94 -28.44 -0.38
C VAL A 752 14.39 -27.07 -0.83
N GLY A 753 13.79 -26.03 -0.28
CA GLY A 753 14.19 -24.63 -0.46
C GLY A 753 15.06 -24.16 0.70
N ILE A 754 16.23 -23.63 0.41
CA ILE A 754 17.19 -23.09 1.38
C ILE A 754 17.30 -21.59 1.14
N PHE A 755 16.75 -20.79 2.05
CA PHE A 755 16.91 -19.35 2.08
C PHE A 755 17.97 -18.98 3.13
N ALA A 756 19.00 -18.27 2.73
CA ALA A 756 20.09 -17.88 3.61
C ALA A 756 20.35 -16.37 3.57
N PRO A 757 20.74 -15.73 4.70
CA PRO A 757 20.92 -14.28 4.78
C PRO A 757 22.12 -13.77 3.96
N ASN A 758 23.05 -14.63 3.57
CA ASN A 758 24.21 -14.31 2.73
C ASN A 758 24.76 -15.58 2.06
N LYS A 759 25.76 -15.41 1.17
CA LYS A 759 26.37 -16.51 0.42
C LYS A 759 27.02 -17.53 1.34
N LYS A 760 27.78 -17.11 2.38
CA LYS A 760 28.48 -18.03 3.30
C LYS A 760 27.52 -18.93 4.06
N ALA A 761 26.40 -18.37 4.53
CA ALA A 761 25.35 -19.13 5.19
C ALA A 761 24.67 -20.11 4.23
N LEU A 762 24.47 -19.72 2.96
CA LEU A 762 23.91 -20.58 1.94
C LEU A 762 24.84 -21.77 1.67
N ASP A 763 26.12 -21.51 1.40
CA ASP A 763 27.11 -22.55 1.05
C ASP A 763 27.20 -23.61 2.16
N LEU A 764 27.25 -23.14 3.44
CA LEU A 764 27.26 -24.03 4.60
C LEU A 764 25.94 -24.81 4.76
N ALA A 765 24.80 -24.22 4.49
CA ALA A 765 23.49 -24.90 4.58
C ALA A 765 23.33 -25.92 3.45
N VAL A 766 23.71 -25.57 2.23
CA VAL A 766 23.70 -26.48 1.07
C VAL A 766 24.62 -27.66 1.29
N GLU A 767 25.83 -27.46 1.84
CA GLU A 767 26.77 -28.53 2.21
C GLU A 767 26.11 -29.49 3.21
N ARG A 768 25.53 -28.98 4.29
CA ARG A 768 24.90 -29.80 5.34
C ARG A 768 23.66 -30.55 4.85
N VAL A 769 22.79 -29.88 4.10
CA VAL A 769 21.61 -30.51 3.52
C VAL A 769 22.02 -31.51 2.45
N GLY A 770 23.01 -31.20 1.59
CA GLY A 770 23.54 -32.06 0.57
C GLY A 770 24.17 -33.33 1.13
N ALA A 771 24.89 -33.21 2.25
CA ALA A 771 25.42 -34.38 2.94
C ALA A 771 24.32 -35.36 3.40
N ILE A 772 23.18 -34.85 3.82
CA ILE A 772 22.00 -35.67 4.22
C ILE A 772 21.27 -36.21 2.97
N ALA A 773 21.16 -35.40 1.92
CA ALA A 773 20.45 -35.72 0.69
C ALA A 773 21.19 -36.76 -0.19
N THR A 774 22.50 -36.93 0.01
CA THR A 774 23.28 -37.87 -0.75
C THR A 774 23.28 -39.25 -0.06
N PRO A 775 22.73 -40.29 -0.70
CA PRO A 775 22.77 -41.65 -0.14
C PRO A 775 24.22 -42.09 0.09
N LEU A 776 24.49 -42.68 1.25
CA LEU A 776 25.81 -43.16 1.59
C LEU A 776 26.14 -44.45 0.76
N ALA A 777 27.03 -44.31 -0.21
CA ALA A 777 27.37 -45.40 -1.09
C ALA A 777 28.42 -46.37 -0.48
N VAL A 778 28.26 -47.68 -0.69
CA VAL A 778 29.27 -48.65 -0.32
C VAL A 778 30.53 -48.44 -1.15
N GLY A 779 31.68 -48.40 -0.49
CA GLY A 779 32.97 -48.09 -1.09
C GLY A 779 33.40 -46.63 -0.98
N ALA A 780 32.50 -45.73 -0.59
CA ALA A 780 32.82 -44.32 -0.34
C ALA A 780 33.74 -44.14 0.87
N ILE A 781 34.70 -43.21 0.79
CA ILE A 781 35.52 -42.79 1.90
C ILE A 781 34.90 -41.48 2.43
N VAL A 782 34.55 -41.45 3.73
CA VAL A 782 33.91 -40.32 4.37
C VAL A 782 34.59 -40.01 5.71
N GLU A 783 34.59 -38.74 6.11
CA GLU A 783 34.95 -38.34 7.46
C GLU A 783 33.75 -38.56 8.40
N ALA A 784 33.95 -39.24 9.51
CA ALA A 784 32.92 -39.53 10.47
C ALA A 784 33.38 -39.22 11.88
N VAL A 785 32.44 -38.78 12.73
CA VAL A 785 32.72 -38.39 14.10
C VAL A 785 32.34 -39.52 15.06
N VAL A 786 33.18 -39.79 16.02
CA VAL A 786 32.92 -40.77 17.11
C VAL A 786 31.84 -40.24 18.04
N ILE A 787 30.65 -40.87 18.06
CA ILE A 787 29.52 -40.48 18.89
C ILE A 787 29.32 -41.40 20.09
N ASP A 788 29.90 -42.60 20.06
CA ASP A 788 29.89 -43.52 21.20
C ASP A 788 31.05 -44.51 21.09
N VAL A 789 31.54 -44.97 22.23
CA VAL A 789 32.65 -45.90 22.36
C VAL A 789 32.12 -47.18 23.01
N LYS A 790 32.30 -48.33 22.35
CA LYS A 790 31.85 -49.62 22.79
C LYS A 790 33.08 -50.55 23.03
N PRO A 791 32.96 -51.57 23.84
CA PRO A 791 34.06 -52.50 24.06
C PRO A 791 34.58 -53.23 22.81
N PHE A 792 33.80 -53.23 21.72
CA PHE A 792 34.12 -53.93 20.46
C PHE A 792 34.34 -52.97 19.29
N GLY A 793 34.31 -51.63 19.50
CA GLY A 793 34.53 -50.65 18.44
C GLY A 793 33.89 -49.31 18.77
N TRP A 794 33.73 -48.50 17.75
CA TRP A 794 33.20 -47.12 17.83
C TRP A 794 31.91 -47.00 17.03
N ILE A 795 30.96 -46.27 17.55
CA ILE A 795 29.82 -45.83 16.77
C ILE A 795 30.18 -44.49 16.19
N LEU A 796 30.14 -44.40 14.86
CA LEU A 796 30.51 -43.22 14.11
C LEU A 796 29.25 -42.60 13.48
N ARG A 797 29.26 -41.28 13.32
CA ARG A 797 28.25 -40.57 12.59
C ARG A 797 28.88 -39.78 11.46
N THR A 798 28.37 -39.98 10.24
CA THR A 798 28.81 -39.23 9.05
C THR A 798 28.20 -37.82 9.02
N PRO A 799 28.71 -36.88 8.20
CA PRO A 799 28.07 -35.61 7.91
C PRO A 799 26.63 -35.75 7.41
N GLY A 800 26.31 -36.84 6.70
CA GLY A 800 24.97 -37.21 6.27
C GLY A 800 24.08 -37.82 7.34
N LEU A 801 24.49 -37.79 8.63
CA LEU A 801 23.79 -38.33 9.80
C LEU A 801 23.56 -39.84 9.75
N ASP A 802 24.27 -40.57 8.90
CA ASP A 802 24.29 -42.03 8.95
C ASP A 802 25.16 -42.50 10.12
N GLU A 803 24.56 -43.32 11.00
CA GLU A 803 25.26 -43.93 12.10
C GLU A 803 25.68 -45.35 11.74
N GLY A 804 26.89 -45.68 12.06
CA GLY A 804 27.40 -47.01 11.78
C GLY A 804 28.56 -47.40 12.68
N MET A 805 28.93 -48.68 12.63
CA MET A 805 29.95 -49.25 13.52
C MET A 805 31.27 -49.38 12.80
N LEU A 806 32.33 -48.84 13.40
CA LEU A 806 33.70 -49.15 13.13
C LEU A 806 34.15 -50.24 14.14
N HIS A 807 34.19 -51.47 13.72
CA HIS A 807 34.63 -52.56 14.60
C HIS A 807 36.13 -52.46 14.84
N VAL A 808 36.62 -52.85 16.02
CA VAL A 808 38.05 -52.79 16.36
C VAL A 808 38.95 -53.48 15.34
N THR A 809 38.52 -54.57 14.72
CA THR A 809 39.26 -55.31 13.66
C THR A 809 39.37 -54.57 12.33
N GLU A 810 38.55 -53.55 12.15
CA GLU A 810 38.51 -52.70 10.97
C GLU A 810 39.23 -51.35 11.11
N TYR A 811 39.85 -51.14 12.32
CA TYR A 811 40.56 -49.92 12.66
C TYR A 811 41.93 -49.81 11.98
N HIS A 812 42.76 -50.87 12.11
CA HIS A 812 44.14 -50.95 11.54
C HIS A 812 44.45 -52.34 11.03
N TRP A 813 45.35 -52.43 10.06
CA TRP A 813 45.75 -53.74 9.50
C TRP A 813 46.41 -54.70 10.54
N ASP A 814 47.15 -54.18 11.52
CA ASP A 814 47.86 -54.91 12.53
C ASP A 814 47.15 -55.00 13.90
N ALA A 815 45.91 -54.66 13.96
CA ALA A 815 45.18 -54.49 15.22
C ALA A 815 44.61 -55.81 15.79
N ALA A 816 45.44 -56.70 16.29
CA ALA A 816 44.99 -57.96 16.92
C ALA A 816 44.41 -57.76 18.34
N ARG A 817 44.75 -56.72 19.06
CA ARG A 817 44.24 -56.36 20.40
C ARG A 817 44.43 -54.89 20.66
N ILE A 818 43.41 -54.11 20.54
CA ILE A 818 43.39 -52.68 20.80
C ILE A 818 42.20 -52.36 21.74
N GLU A 819 42.47 -51.71 22.84
CA GLU A 819 41.42 -51.16 23.68
C GLU A 819 40.86 -49.86 23.03
N THR A 820 39.54 -49.73 22.96
CA THR A 820 38.86 -48.69 22.13
C THR A 820 39.07 -47.28 22.67
N SER A 821 39.35 -47.16 23.98
CA SER A 821 39.64 -45.86 24.66
C SER A 821 40.99 -45.28 24.28
N ASP A 822 41.95 -46.07 23.80
CA ASP A 822 43.31 -45.62 23.58
C ASP A 822 43.56 -44.86 22.27
N PHE A 823 42.67 -44.97 21.29
CA PHE A 823 42.91 -44.51 19.93
C PHE A 823 41.96 -43.43 19.42
N LEU A 824 40.65 -43.53 19.71
CA LEU A 824 39.65 -42.58 19.19
C LEU A 824 38.74 -42.08 20.34
N PRO A 825 39.06 -40.93 20.95
CA PRO A 825 38.20 -40.36 21.98
C PRO A 825 36.84 -39.88 21.39
N LEU A 826 35.83 -39.80 22.21
CA LEU A 826 34.51 -39.27 21.87
C LEU A 826 34.63 -37.88 21.25
N GLY A 827 33.99 -37.65 20.10
CA GLY A 827 34.04 -36.39 19.38
C GLY A 827 35.19 -36.26 18.39
N SER A 828 36.13 -37.26 18.29
CA SER A 828 37.19 -37.21 17.30
C SER A 828 36.64 -37.54 15.90
N THR A 829 37.22 -36.91 14.89
CA THR A 829 36.93 -37.20 13.45
C THR A 829 37.89 -38.21 12.88
N VAL A 830 37.39 -39.17 12.10
CA VAL A 830 38.18 -40.22 11.45
C VAL A 830 37.69 -40.46 10.04
N ALA A 831 38.64 -40.58 9.10
CA ALA A 831 38.33 -41.01 7.74
C ALA A 831 38.07 -42.50 7.71
N VAL A 832 36.93 -42.93 7.18
CA VAL A 832 36.51 -44.32 7.06
C VAL A 832 35.90 -44.65 5.71
N LYS A 833 36.09 -45.89 5.26
CA LYS A 833 35.45 -46.42 4.06
C LYS A 833 34.18 -47.17 4.46
N VAL A 834 33.09 -46.93 3.73
CA VAL A 834 31.82 -47.64 3.91
C VAL A 834 31.96 -49.04 3.32
N THR A 835 31.88 -50.08 4.14
CA THR A 835 31.99 -51.47 3.71
C THR A 835 30.65 -52.12 3.48
N GLU A 836 29.63 -51.71 4.21
CA GLU A 836 28.29 -52.21 4.12
C GLU A 836 27.29 -51.11 4.51
N ASN A 837 26.22 -50.99 3.75
CA ASN A 837 25.12 -50.08 4.09
C ASN A 837 23.78 -50.75 3.75
N GLY A 838 23.02 -51.18 4.75
CA GLY A 838 21.80 -51.93 4.55
C GLY A 838 20.94 -52.08 5.80
N PRO A 839 19.89 -52.92 5.77
CA PRO A 839 18.96 -53.10 6.89
C PRO A 839 19.60 -53.53 8.20
N GLY A 840 20.83 -54.06 8.16
CA GLY A 840 21.64 -54.40 9.34
C GLY A 840 22.46 -53.28 9.91
N GLY A 841 22.35 -52.05 9.38
CA GLY A 841 23.15 -50.90 9.75
C GLY A 841 24.35 -50.65 8.84
N THR A 842 25.02 -49.53 9.01
CA THR A 842 26.22 -49.15 8.27
C THR A 842 27.46 -49.70 8.97
N LYS A 843 28.38 -50.26 8.21
CA LYS A 843 29.68 -50.70 8.69
C LYS A 843 30.80 -49.88 8.06
N PHE A 844 31.75 -49.51 8.85
CA PHE A 844 32.90 -48.72 8.47
C PHE A 844 34.19 -49.48 8.65
N SER A 845 35.18 -49.18 7.81
CA SER A 845 36.55 -49.68 7.90
C SER A 845 37.53 -48.49 7.77
N ARG A 846 38.38 -48.25 8.74
CA ARG A 846 39.45 -47.31 8.65
C ARG A 846 40.65 -47.93 7.90
N LYS A 847 41.00 -49.19 8.15
CA LYS A 847 42.11 -49.87 7.48
C LYS A 847 41.99 -49.87 5.94
N GLN A 848 40.76 -49.91 5.41
CA GLN A 848 40.54 -49.90 3.96
C GLN A 848 40.61 -48.50 3.34
N THR A 849 40.96 -47.47 4.07
CA THR A 849 41.28 -46.11 3.55
C THR A 849 42.72 -46.01 3.06
N SER A 850 43.57 -47.01 3.40
CA SER A 850 44.97 -47.14 2.96
C SER A 850 45.18 -48.53 2.34
N GLU A 851 46.22 -48.64 1.52
CA GLU A 851 46.62 -49.95 0.99
C GLU A 851 47.14 -50.87 2.12
N PRO A 852 46.90 -52.21 1.99
CA PRO A 852 47.45 -53.17 2.95
C PRO A 852 48.97 -53.11 2.93
N PRO A 853 49.64 -53.29 4.10
CA PRO A 853 51.11 -53.40 4.11
C PRO A 853 51.64 -54.50 3.27
N GLU A 854 52.87 -54.34 2.61
CA GLU A 854 53.51 -55.40 1.84
C GLU A 854 53.62 -56.65 2.69
N GLY A 855 53.11 -57.81 2.14
CA GLY A 855 53.09 -59.07 2.84
C GLY A 855 51.89 -59.41 3.66
N TYR A 856 50.87 -58.56 3.70
CA TYR A 856 49.65 -58.85 4.42
C TYR A 856 48.82 -59.95 3.80
N ALA A 857 48.69 -61.05 4.51
CA ALA A 857 47.81 -62.18 4.14
C ALA A 857 46.49 -62.04 4.92
N PRO A 858 45.36 -61.91 4.23
CA PRO A 858 44.08 -61.86 4.92
C PRO A 858 43.85 -63.18 5.71
N PRO A 859 43.29 -63.07 6.94
CA PRO A 859 42.97 -64.27 7.71
C PRO A 859 41.97 -65.13 6.90
N PRO A 860 42.09 -66.48 6.92
CA PRO A 860 41.27 -67.38 6.14
C PRO A 860 39.80 -67.14 6.41
N SER A 861 39.03 -66.92 5.35
CA SER A 861 37.58 -66.72 5.44
C SER A 861 36.96 -67.94 6.12
N ARG A 862 36.30 -67.76 7.26
CA ARG A 862 35.49 -68.80 7.85
C ARG A 862 34.32 -69.08 6.90
N THR A 863 34.50 -70.01 6.03
CA THR A 863 33.44 -70.64 5.23
C THR A 863 32.45 -71.24 6.18
N SER A 864 31.22 -70.80 6.15
CA SER A 864 30.10 -71.39 6.84
C SER A 864 29.90 -72.88 6.30
N GLY A 865 30.50 -73.81 6.99
CA GLY A 865 30.31 -75.22 6.68
C GLY A 865 30.20 -76.03 7.97
N GLY A 866 29.05 -76.55 8.30
CA GLY A 866 28.92 -77.58 9.32
C GLY A 866 27.79 -77.32 10.30
N GLY A 867 26.60 -77.59 9.88
CA GLY A 867 25.45 -77.64 10.75
C GLY A 867 25.52 -78.89 11.67
N LEU A 868 25.56 -78.68 12.97
CA LEU A 868 25.19 -79.69 13.95
C LEU A 868 23.67 -79.71 14.13
N PRO A 869 23.04 -80.92 14.18
CA PRO A 869 21.59 -81.04 14.25
C PRO A 869 21.08 -80.64 15.65
N ARG A 870 20.09 -79.84 15.67
CA ARG A 870 19.30 -79.51 16.88
C ARG A 870 18.41 -80.69 17.24
N PRO A 871 18.26 -81.09 18.54
CA PRO A 871 17.32 -82.09 18.98
C PRO A 871 15.88 -81.53 18.87
N ARG A 872 15.02 -82.33 18.27
CA ARG A 872 13.58 -82.13 18.22
C ARG A 872 12.98 -82.33 19.61
N ALA A 873 12.18 -81.42 20.10
CA ALA A 873 11.25 -81.60 21.20
C ALA A 873 9.84 -81.78 20.64
N PRO A 874 8.95 -82.49 21.31
CA PRO A 874 7.81 -83.11 20.67
C PRO A 874 6.56 -82.31 20.62
N LEU A 875 5.73 -82.62 19.66
CA LEU A 875 4.41 -82.16 19.37
C LEU A 875 3.45 -82.31 20.55
N GLY A 876 2.82 -81.24 20.96
CA GLY A 876 1.58 -81.28 21.76
C GLY A 876 0.45 -80.56 20.99
N ARG A 877 -0.58 -81.36 20.71
CA ARG A 877 -1.87 -80.94 20.08
C ARG A 877 -2.70 -80.18 21.06
N GLY A 878 -3.41 -79.21 20.53
CA GLY A 878 -4.47 -78.50 21.25
C GLY A 878 -5.21 -77.50 20.40
N ALA A 879 -6.36 -77.93 19.85
CA ALA A 879 -7.26 -77.10 19.08
C ALA A 879 -8.07 -76.19 20.06
N GLY A 880 -8.49 -75.07 19.59
CA GLY A 880 -9.45 -74.25 20.33
C GLY A 880 -9.73 -72.92 19.65
N GLN A 881 -10.92 -72.89 19.10
CA GLN A 881 -11.56 -71.80 18.40
C GLN A 881 -11.78 -70.54 19.26
N SER A 882 -11.99 -69.48 18.52
CA SER A 882 -13.06 -68.46 18.66
C SER A 882 -12.76 -67.18 19.39
N ALA A 883 -12.99 -66.16 18.60
CA ALA A 883 -13.82 -65.01 18.85
C ALA A 883 -13.46 -63.94 19.91
N GLY A 884 -13.34 -62.74 19.44
CA GLY A 884 -14.13 -61.68 19.96
C GLY A 884 -13.46 -60.62 20.83
N ARG A 885 -13.52 -59.43 20.30
CA ARG A 885 -13.74 -58.17 21.02
C ARG A 885 -12.73 -57.74 22.08
N GLY A 886 -12.07 -56.62 21.90
CA GLY A 886 -12.65 -55.35 22.28
C GLY A 886 -11.86 -54.69 23.36
N LEU A 887 -11.65 -53.44 23.16
CA LEU A 887 -11.51 -52.36 24.16
C LEU A 887 -10.22 -52.24 24.98
N GLY A 888 -9.57 -51.14 24.76
CA GLY A 888 -9.48 -50.09 25.77
C GLY A 888 -8.23 -50.07 26.61
N GLY A 889 -7.59 -48.96 26.62
CA GLY A 889 -6.65 -48.67 27.66
C GLY A 889 -5.75 -47.49 27.40
N ARG A 890 -6.26 -46.35 27.70
CA ARG A 890 -5.55 -45.10 27.99
C ARG A 890 -4.33 -45.33 28.88
N ALA A 891 -3.25 -44.59 28.63
CA ALA A 891 -2.42 -44.04 29.66
C ALA A 891 -1.90 -42.65 29.21
N GLY A 892 -2.46 -41.62 29.80
CA GLY A 892 -2.03 -40.26 29.74
C GLY A 892 -0.83 -40.04 30.69
N ALA A 893 0.08 -39.20 30.22
CA ALA A 893 1.09 -38.58 31.07
C ALA A 893 0.62 -37.16 31.41
N GLY A 894 0.22 -36.95 32.64
CA GLY A 894 -0.16 -35.68 33.22
C GLY A 894 1.03 -34.85 33.55
N GLY A 895 1.07 -33.61 33.06
CA GLY A 895 1.92 -32.55 33.56
C GLY A 895 1.36 -31.96 34.84
N GLY A 896 2.08 -32.14 35.97
CA GLY A 896 1.68 -31.62 37.28
C GLY A 896 1.84 -30.10 37.37
N PHE A 897 0.76 -29.40 37.70
CA PHE A 897 0.77 -28.03 38.16
C PHE A 897 1.12 -27.96 39.66
N VAL A 898 2.08 -27.13 40.03
CA VAL A 898 2.40 -26.85 41.43
C VAL A 898 1.55 -25.68 41.92
N ARG A 899 0.77 -25.91 42.99
CA ARG A 899 -0.03 -24.89 43.68
C ARG A 899 0.66 -24.41 44.94
N ASN A 900 0.42 -23.16 45.30
CA ASN A 900 0.81 -22.58 46.58
C ASN A 900 -0.03 -23.17 47.72
N PRO A 901 0.44 -23.10 49.00
CA PRO A 901 -0.31 -23.62 50.14
C PRO A 901 -1.67 -22.93 50.38
N ASP A 902 -1.94 -21.80 49.73
CA ASP A 902 -3.18 -21.04 49.80
C ASP A 902 -4.18 -21.36 48.66
N GLY A 903 -3.83 -22.29 47.76
CA GLY A 903 -4.76 -22.76 46.67
C GLY A 903 -4.69 -21.96 45.37
N THR A 904 -3.82 -20.93 45.25
CA THR A 904 -3.70 -20.08 44.06
C THR A 904 -2.65 -20.59 43.06
N LEU A 905 -2.87 -20.35 41.75
CA LEU A 905 -1.98 -20.72 40.62
C LEU A 905 -0.82 -19.71 40.47
N LYS A 906 0.44 -20.18 40.47
CA LYS A 906 1.62 -19.37 40.14
C LYS A 906 1.61 -19.01 38.65
N ARG A 907 1.66 -17.71 38.35
CA ARG A 907 1.97 -17.19 37.00
C ARG A 907 3.47 -17.14 36.78
N PRO A 908 4.00 -17.56 35.63
CA PRO A 908 5.42 -17.36 35.29
C PRO A 908 5.57 -16.03 34.54
N LEU A 909 5.97 -14.97 35.23
CA LEU A 909 6.54 -13.75 34.69
C LEU A 909 7.14 -12.95 35.83
N GLU A 910 8.47 -13.11 35.98
CA GLU A 910 9.38 -12.11 36.55
C GLU A 910 10.77 -12.72 36.72
N ARG A 911 11.57 -12.61 35.68
CA ARG A 911 13.05 -12.64 35.80
C ARG A 911 13.64 -11.93 34.59
N VAL A 912 13.67 -10.61 34.61
CA VAL A 912 14.71 -9.76 34.03
C VAL A 912 14.52 -8.37 34.63
N LYS A 913 15.21 -8.10 35.77
CA LYS A 913 15.67 -6.77 36.17
C LYS A 913 16.41 -6.93 37.52
N GLU A 914 17.69 -7.15 37.40
CA GLU A 914 18.67 -6.80 38.39
C GLU A 914 20.04 -7.24 37.89
N LYS A 915 20.72 -6.35 37.16
CA LYS A 915 22.15 -6.23 37.01
C LYS A 915 22.50 -5.10 36.05
N SER A 916 22.41 -3.90 36.55
CA SER A 916 23.26 -2.79 36.08
C SER A 916 23.10 -1.60 37.05
N ALA A 917 23.72 -1.71 38.21
CA ALA A 917 24.07 -0.56 39.03
C ALA A 917 25.35 -0.93 39.80
N SER A 918 26.48 -0.70 39.13
CA SER A 918 27.80 -0.43 39.73
C SER A 918 28.85 -0.41 38.62
N ARG A 919 29.14 0.76 38.10
CA ARG A 919 30.43 1.33 37.80
C ARG A 919 30.27 2.56 36.92
N GLU A 920 30.55 3.69 37.55
CA GLU A 920 31.06 4.98 37.08
C GLU A 920 30.38 5.58 35.81
#